data_2fd61967d09635d7b995e5366ef9e67c
#
_entry.id   2fd61967d09635d7b995e5366ef9e67c
#
_cell.length_a   1.000
_cell.length_b   1.000
_cell.length_c   1.000
_cell.angle_alpha   90.00
_cell.angle_beta   90.00
_cell.angle_gamma   90.00
#
_symmetry.space_group_name_H-M   'P 1'
#
loop_
_entity.id
_entity.type
_entity.pdbx_description
1 polymer ?
#
loop_
_entity_poly.entity_id
_entity_poly.type
_entity_poly.pdbx_seq_one_letter_code
_entity_poly.pdbx_strand_id
1 'polypeptide(L)'
;MKKNKFFILFLGCLLCLCIMSFSNFLIYSVDFFIKKFKNNTLQFDYLKAFLDIKFSTTFCIVNLVIFGIFLLIFLRYFISKKIDNFRINRGQHGTNRFTTLKEIQEQYKAVPELEKEYKGNPGVVISRYKNKIFIDDSPVHNLVIGMSRSGKGELWLFPTIDIISRAENKPSMIFNDPKLELASACYDTLIKRGYDVEILNLINPERGLKINPLQLIIDEWKRENETDAITVLESVSNQLFKQNVTAQEEFWIEVSISLFNAVALNLIDESCKKGEENKVCIYSVIKFVIDMMTSYTFDEMGNQILETDEDKLGYKLDEYFSKYDLDYQPRLMYSTFADTKGKTRAGVLATFKAKLRLFSNKDIAILTSKSTIDFEEIGFIKEKYKLSFNLENSLINDILSEKNIIFQAIIKDKDRYIEIKKLIKNNKNIAIKFDFDAITTKKIILKISLESIYDFSFKKEFVSNTKEYEEILNYLIDRLDIEYKINTNEGVIYKTEDTLIKQINYKISKEYLLEFINLDITLVEEITKSKPKAIFMGIPDFDKSKNLIATLFLEQAYFVLAKKATLSKSKACDRDVFFGLEELGQLPVIKNLPNMVSMSLSKRIKFIIVIQSFIQLKELYKEAGTIIKNNCSNIIFIATNDKDTAKEISEKCGDETIIKTSKSGNMLDMTKRESSSSTNKKIILAQDVLQIKQNETIILRTLKRTDLKGNKIIPYPIFNRGETELKPRFEYLSEYFDTSIDINYVLDSIYKNTEKVDLKYYTVKIN
;
A
#
# COMPACT_ATOMS: atom_id res chain seq x y z
N MET A 1 46.67 -20.00 -2.62
CA MET A 1 47.43 -18.77 -2.34
C MET A 1 48.65 -18.94 -1.38
N LYS A 2 48.68 -19.85 -0.40
CA LYS A 2 49.80 -20.01 0.53
C LYS A 2 51.06 -20.58 -0.13
N LYS A 3 50.95 -21.50 -1.10
CA LYS A 3 52.14 -22.11 -1.80
C LYS A 3 52.94 -21.08 -2.63
N ASN A 4 52.30 -20.09 -3.22
CA ASN A 4 53.01 -19.07 -4.02
C ASN A 4 53.79 -18.06 -3.19
N LYS A 5 53.41 -17.80 -1.93
CA LYS A 5 54.14 -16.89 -1.05
C LYS A 5 55.47 -17.50 -0.61
N PHE A 6 55.50 -18.77 -0.31
CA PHE A 6 56.72 -19.47 0.08
C PHE A 6 57.74 -19.55 -1.06
N PHE A 7 57.25 -19.83 -2.29
CA PHE A 7 58.08 -19.86 -3.49
C PHE A 7 58.69 -18.48 -3.82
N ILE A 8 57.90 -17.38 -3.68
CA ILE A 8 58.38 -16.01 -3.90
C ILE A 8 59.46 -15.63 -2.84
N LEU A 9 59.26 -16.03 -1.58
CA LEU A 9 60.22 -15.78 -0.51
C LEU A 9 61.54 -16.54 -0.74
N PHE A 10 61.43 -17.80 -1.16
CA PHE A 10 62.60 -18.65 -1.50
C PHE A 10 63.39 -18.07 -2.69
N LEU A 11 62.68 -17.64 -3.74
CA LEU A 11 63.31 -16.99 -4.91
C LEU A 11 64.00 -15.68 -4.55
N GLY A 12 63.39 -14.90 -3.64
CA GLY A 12 63.97 -13.64 -3.10
C GLY A 12 65.25 -13.89 -2.30
N CYS A 13 65.28 -14.90 -1.43
CA CYS A 13 66.51 -15.27 -0.69
C CYS A 13 67.62 -15.74 -1.61
N LEU A 14 67.30 -16.52 -2.63
CA LEU A 14 68.26 -17.01 -3.62
C LEU A 14 68.88 -15.85 -4.41
N LEU A 15 68.08 -14.86 -4.80
CA LEU A 15 68.47 -13.66 -5.48
C LEU A 15 69.41 -12.77 -4.61
N CYS A 16 69.09 -12.63 -3.33
CA CYS A 16 69.98 -11.92 -2.38
C CYS A 16 71.36 -12.59 -2.23
N LEU A 17 71.40 -13.93 -2.15
CA LEU A 17 72.67 -14.66 -2.10
C LEU A 17 73.50 -14.45 -3.39
N CYS A 18 72.90 -14.50 -4.55
CA CYS A 18 73.55 -14.22 -5.84
C CYS A 18 74.12 -12.79 -5.90
N ILE A 19 73.39 -11.78 -5.43
CA ILE A 19 73.84 -10.39 -5.37
C ILE A 19 75.05 -10.25 -4.44
N MET A 20 75.00 -10.88 -3.27
CA MET A 20 76.12 -10.86 -2.32
C MET A 20 77.35 -11.49 -2.89
N SER A 21 77.28 -12.65 -3.56
CA SER A 21 78.42 -13.33 -4.21
C SER A 21 78.97 -12.49 -5.36
N PHE A 22 78.11 -11.87 -6.16
CA PHE A 22 78.52 -11.00 -7.25
C PHE A 22 79.24 -9.70 -6.75
N SER A 23 78.76 -9.11 -5.68
CA SER A 23 79.37 -7.96 -5.04
C SER A 23 80.77 -8.29 -4.51
N ASN A 24 80.91 -9.47 -3.90
CA ASN A 24 82.17 -9.97 -3.42
C ASN A 24 83.19 -10.19 -4.57
N PHE A 25 82.72 -10.77 -5.67
CA PHE A 25 83.54 -10.94 -6.89
C PHE A 25 84.03 -9.58 -7.43
N LEU A 26 83.19 -8.53 -7.49
CA LEU A 26 83.60 -7.23 -7.96
C LEU A 26 84.66 -6.60 -7.04
N ILE A 27 84.46 -6.64 -5.74
CA ILE A 27 85.46 -6.05 -4.76
C ILE A 27 86.78 -6.82 -4.82
N TYR A 28 86.69 -8.16 -4.85
CA TYR A 28 87.92 -8.97 -4.96
C TYR A 28 88.65 -8.72 -6.28
N SER A 29 87.97 -8.56 -7.37
CA SER A 29 88.52 -8.25 -8.69
C SER A 29 89.26 -6.87 -8.66
N VAL A 30 88.66 -5.84 -8.08
CA VAL A 30 89.23 -4.52 -7.96
C VAL A 30 90.50 -4.57 -7.02
N ASP A 31 90.41 -5.23 -5.88
CA ASP A 31 91.52 -5.38 -4.94
C ASP A 31 92.67 -6.19 -5.57
N PHE A 32 92.33 -7.26 -6.35
CA PHE A 32 93.29 -8.02 -7.13
C PHE A 32 94.00 -7.18 -8.18
N PHE A 33 93.28 -6.36 -8.94
CA PHE A 33 93.88 -5.48 -9.94
C PHE A 33 94.81 -4.45 -9.28
N ILE A 34 94.40 -3.85 -8.16
CA ILE A 34 95.27 -2.89 -7.42
C ILE A 34 96.52 -3.58 -6.91
N LYS A 35 96.43 -4.82 -6.41
CA LYS A 35 97.58 -5.63 -5.91
C LYS A 35 98.46 -6.15 -7.03
N LYS A 36 97.91 -6.49 -8.18
CA LYS A 36 98.68 -6.92 -9.37
C LYS A 36 99.53 -5.80 -9.96
N PHE A 37 99.11 -4.53 -9.87
CA PHE A 37 99.87 -3.39 -10.23
C PHE A 37 101.13 -3.25 -9.35
N LYS A 38 101.16 -3.77 -8.11
CA LYS A 38 102.27 -3.80 -7.21
C LYS A 38 103.13 -5.07 -7.25
N ASN A 39 102.56 -6.20 -7.73
CA ASN A 39 103.25 -7.49 -7.71
C ASN A 39 102.77 -8.36 -8.84
N ASN A 40 103.57 -8.53 -9.89
CA ASN A 40 103.22 -9.16 -11.16
C ASN A 40 103.00 -10.70 -11.10
N THR A 41 103.20 -11.37 -9.97
CA THR A 41 103.14 -12.84 -9.82
C THR A 41 101.83 -13.37 -9.24
N LEU A 42 100.85 -12.52 -8.99
CA LEU A 42 99.55 -12.93 -8.41
C LEU A 42 98.61 -13.59 -9.42
N GLN A 43 98.10 -14.77 -9.10
CA GLN A 43 97.09 -15.45 -9.87
C GLN A 43 95.70 -15.13 -9.29
N PHE A 44 94.67 -15.00 -10.19
CA PHE A 44 93.28 -14.73 -9.78
C PHE A 44 92.57 -16.02 -9.33
N ASP A 45 92.16 -16.04 -8.06
CA ASP A 45 91.41 -17.19 -7.49
C ASP A 45 89.92 -16.96 -7.60
N TYR A 46 89.27 -17.61 -8.57
CA TYR A 46 87.85 -17.49 -8.85
C TYR A 46 86.96 -17.98 -7.71
N LEU A 47 87.35 -19.07 -7.01
CA LEU A 47 86.59 -19.63 -5.90
C LEU A 47 86.53 -18.66 -4.71
N LYS A 48 87.66 -18.05 -4.33
CA LYS A 48 87.74 -17.05 -3.31
C LYS A 48 86.95 -15.79 -3.68
N ALA A 49 86.95 -15.40 -4.94
CA ALA A 49 86.17 -14.24 -5.41
C ALA A 49 84.66 -14.37 -5.21
N PHE A 50 84.14 -15.57 -5.33
CA PHE A 50 82.67 -15.78 -5.18
C PHE A 50 82.25 -16.30 -3.80
N LEU A 51 83.07 -17.09 -3.09
CA LEU A 51 82.61 -17.80 -1.90
C LEU A 51 83.21 -17.22 -0.59
N ASP A 52 84.42 -16.59 -0.62
CA ASP A 52 85.02 -16.05 0.59
C ASP A 52 84.53 -14.62 0.88
N ILE A 53 83.28 -14.54 1.41
CA ILE A 53 82.58 -13.28 1.68
C ILE A 53 83.22 -12.62 2.93
N LYS A 54 84.04 -11.55 2.74
CA LYS A 54 84.58 -10.75 3.82
C LYS A 54 83.70 -9.53 4.07
N PHE A 55 83.06 -9.48 5.25
CA PHE A 55 82.22 -8.36 5.68
C PHE A 55 83.09 -7.14 6.02
N SER A 56 83.58 -6.45 4.97
CA SER A 56 84.24 -5.16 5.10
C SER A 56 83.25 -4.03 4.91
N THR A 57 83.63 -2.83 5.39
CA THR A 57 82.80 -1.60 5.18
C THR A 57 82.56 -1.33 3.70
N THR A 58 83.53 -1.63 2.82
CA THR A 58 83.41 -1.50 1.38
C THR A 58 82.43 -2.49 0.80
N PHE A 59 82.36 -3.76 1.31
CA PHE A 59 81.41 -4.77 0.94
C PHE A 59 79.96 -4.37 1.29
N CYS A 60 79.79 -3.81 2.49
CA CYS A 60 78.49 -3.33 2.93
C CYS A 60 77.99 -2.15 2.10
N ILE A 61 78.83 -1.18 1.76
CA ILE A 61 78.48 -0.04 0.95
C ILE A 61 78.14 -0.46 -0.49
N VAL A 62 78.90 -1.34 -1.13
CA VAL A 62 78.65 -1.84 -2.48
C VAL A 62 77.33 -2.63 -2.55
N ASN A 63 77.03 -3.50 -1.56
CA ASN A 63 75.76 -4.20 -1.49
C ASN A 63 74.58 -3.26 -1.27
N LEU A 64 74.75 -2.22 -0.42
CA LEU A 64 73.69 -1.25 -0.16
C LEU A 64 73.36 -0.47 -1.43
N VAL A 65 74.37 -0.09 -2.23
CA VAL A 65 74.21 0.60 -3.51
C VAL A 65 73.49 -0.33 -4.56
N ILE A 66 73.99 -1.55 -4.70
CA ILE A 66 73.38 -2.53 -5.64
C ILE A 66 71.94 -2.85 -5.23
N PHE A 67 71.67 -3.06 -3.96
CA PHE A 67 70.32 -3.29 -3.44
C PHE A 67 69.43 -2.06 -3.63
N GLY A 68 69.96 -0.85 -3.39
CA GLY A 68 69.24 0.41 -3.64
C GLY A 68 68.86 0.59 -5.12
N ILE A 69 69.76 0.29 -6.03
CA ILE A 69 69.49 0.34 -7.50
C ILE A 69 68.42 -0.71 -7.84
N PHE A 70 68.53 -1.91 -7.31
CA PHE A 70 67.54 -2.95 -7.57
C PHE A 70 66.18 -2.61 -6.99
N LEU A 71 66.11 -2.04 -5.81
CA LEU A 71 64.88 -1.55 -5.16
C LEU A 71 64.23 -0.44 -6.01
N LEU A 72 65.03 0.51 -6.50
CA LEU A 72 64.52 1.57 -7.38
C LEU A 72 63.94 1.06 -8.70
N ILE A 73 64.61 0.08 -9.33
CA ILE A 73 64.10 -0.57 -10.57
C ILE A 73 62.82 -1.32 -10.25
N PHE A 74 62.77 -2.04 -9.14
CA PHE A 74 61.59 -2.80 -8.70
C PHE A 74 60.42 -1.86 -8.38
N LEU A 75 60.63 -0.80 -7.62
CA LEU A 75 59.65 0.22 -7.32
C LEU A 75 59.15 0.90 -8.58
N ARG A 76 60.04 1.29 -9.49
CA ARG A 76 59.66 1.90 -10.77
C ARG A 76 58.79 0.94 -11.63
N TYR A 77 59.13 -0.33 -11.67
CA TYR A 77 58.31 -1.35 -12.36
C TYR A 77 56.91 -1.51 -11.76
N PHE A 78 56.84 -1.59 -10.43
CA PHE A 78 55.57 -1.73 -9.71
C PHE A 78 54.70 -0.46 -9.81
N ILE A 79 55.31 0.70 -9.65
CA ILE A 79 54.62 1.99 -9.76
C ILE A 79 54.15 2.23 -11.20
N SER A 80 54.96 1.94 -12.20
CA SER A 80 54.59 2.05 -13.60
C SER A 80 53.39 1.18 -13.91
N LYS A 81 53.40 -0.11 -13.51
CA LYS A 81 52.31 -1.04 -13.75
C LYS A 81 51.01 -0.63 -13.04
N LYS A 82 51.13 -0.02 -11.85
CA LYS A 82 49.98 0.50 -11.11
C LYS A 82 49.42 1.79 -11.73
N ILE A 83 50.27 2.65 -12.23
CA ILE A 83 49.90 3.89 -12.92
C ILE A 83 49.25 3.59 -14.27
N ASP A 84 49.80 2.63 -15.04
CA ASP A 84 49.27 2.27 -16.34
C ASP A 84 47.86 1.63 -16.19
N ASN A 85 47.66 0.74 -15.23
CA ASN A 85 46.32 0.21 -14.90
C ASN A 85 45.36 1.31 -14.46
N PHE A 86 45.83 2.29 -13.67
CA PHE A 86 45.00 3.43 -13.24
C PHE A 86 44.65 4.36 -14.41
N ARG A 87 45.59 4.58 -15.36
CA ARG A 87 45.35 5.40 -16.56
C ARG A 87 44.41 4.75 -17.55
N ILE A 88 44.44 3.39 -17.68
CA ILE A 88 43.59 2.65 -18.59
C ILE A 88 42.21 2.48 -18.02
N ASN A 89 42.05 2.29 -16.70
CA ASN A 89 40.76 2.13 -16.03
C ASN A 89 40.30 3.46 -15.38
N ARG A 90 39.85 4.40 -16.20
CA ARG A 90 39.24 5.66 -15.76
C ARG A 90 37.70 5.61 -15.71
N GLY A 91 37.10 4.43 -15.84
CA GLY A 91 35.65 4.26 -15.88
C GLY A 91 35.02 4.73 -17.22
N GLN A 92 35.80 4.73 -18.31
CA GLN A 92 35.36 5.25 -19.63
C GLN A 92 34.12 4.52 -20.17
N HIS A 93 33.92 3.26 -19.80
CA HIS A 93 32.82 2.41 -20.22
C HIS A 93 31.78 2.13 -19.10
N GLY A 94 31.90 2.82 -17.97
CA GLY A 94 31.01 2.67 -16.82
C GLY A 94 31.76 2.38 -15.52
N THR A 95 31.17 2.85 -14.41
CA THR A 95 31.69 2.65 -13.05
C THR A 95 30.70 1.92 -12.18
N ASN A 96 29.67 1.28 -12.79
CA ASN A 96 28.63 0.57 -12.04
C ASN A 96 29.20 -0.66 -11.34
N ARG A 97 28.61 -0.97 -10.21
CA ARG A 97 28.92 -2.12 -9.38
C ARG A 97 27.73 -2.44 -8.48
N PHE A 98 27.73 -3.56 -7.84
CA PHE A 98 26.77 -3.82 -6.78
C PHE A 98 27.10 -3.08 -5.49
N THR A 99 26.06 -2.69 -4.76
CA THR A 99 26.17 -2.05 -3.45
C THR A 99 26.81 -3.01 -2.44
N THR A 100 27.74 -2.55 -1.64
CA THR A 100 28.36 -3.36 -0.58
C THR A 100 27.46 -3.42 0.65
N LEU A 101 27.64 -4.45 1.51
CA LEU A 101 26.92 -4.56 2.77
C LEU A 101 27.10 -3.31 3.66
N LYS A 102 28.32 -2.75 3.72
CA LYS A 102 28.59 -1.52 4.48
C LYS A 102 27.73 -0.35 3.98
N GLU A 103 27.63 -0.18 2.67
CA GLU A 103 26.77 0.87 2.08
C GLU A 103 25.30 0.63 2.35
N ILE A 104 24.82 -0.65 2.33
CA ILE A 104 23.44 -0.98 2.70
C ILE A 104 23.18 -0.51 4.15
N GLN A 105 24.09 -0.80 5.06
CA GLN A 105 23.98 -0.41 6.47
C GLN A 105 24.01 1.11 6.70
N GLU A 106 24.71 1.85 5.86
CA GLU A 106 24.79 3.31 5.92
C GLU A 106 23.57 4.00 5.26
N GLN A 107 22.91 3.31 4.32
CA GLN A 107 21.86 3.90 3.48
C GLN A 107 20.46 3.55 3.89
N TYR A 108 20.26 2.44 4.59
CA TYR A 108 18.95 1.92 4.95
C TYR A 108 18.81 1.70 6.45
N LYS A 109 17.61 1.97 6.94
CA LYS A 109 17.24 1.74 8.33
C LYS A 109 17.25 0.26 8.64
N ALA A 110 17.97 -0.13 9.67
CA ALA A 110 17.99 -1.50 10.17
C ALA A 110 16.91 -1.69 11.24
N VAL A 111 16.06 -2.70 11.05
CA VAL A 111 15.01 -3.10 12.01
C VAL A 111 15.25 -4.54 12.47
N PRO A 112 14.79 -4.95 13.66
CA PRO A 112 14.89 -6.33 14.12
C PRO A 112 14.16 -7.28 13.15
N GLU A 113 14.71 -8.48 12.95
CA GLU A 113 14.09 -9.51 12.09
C GLU A 113 12.78 -10.02 12.67
N LEU A 114 12.66 -10.11 13.99
CA LEU A 114 11.48 -10.63 14.69
C LEU A 114 10.99 -9.72 15.82
N GLU A 115 9.71 -9.81 16.16
CA GLU A 115 8.98 -9.52 17.42
C GLU A 115 8.90 -8.10 17.93
N LYS A 116 9.66 -7.13 17.40
CA LYS A 116 9.67 -5.80 18.03
C LYS A 116 9.04 -4.76 17.12
N GLU A 117 8.19 -3.93 17.70
CA GLU A 117 7.85 -2.65 17.09
C GLU A 117 9.13 -1.82 16.90
N TYR A 118 9.18 -1.06 15.84
CA TYR A 118 10.29 -0.16 15.56
C TYR A 118 9.78 1.27 15.36
N LYS A 119 10.57 2.24 15.80
CA LYS A 119 10.21 3.66 15.77
C LYS A 119 10.13 4.21 14.35
N GLY A 120 9.15 5.08 14.11
CA GLY A 120 9.00 5.87 12.89
C GLY A 120 8.16 5.20 11.80
N ASN A 121 8.42 5.57 10.53
CA ASN A 121 7.56 5.23 9.40
C ASN A 121 7.73 3.80 8.90
N PRO A 122 6.66 3.23 8.28
CA PRO A 122 6.72 1.92 7.65
C PRO A 122 7.59 1.95 6.40
N GLY A 123 8.35 0.88 6.19
CA GLY A 123 9.18 0.68 5.02
C GLY A 123 9.04 -0.70 4.39
N VAL A 124 9.55 -0.86 3.18
CA VAL A 124 9.58 -2.14 2.46
C VAL A 124 10.94 -2.82 2.60
N VAL A 125 10.94 -4.14 2.51
CA VAL A 125 12.16 -4.95 2.64
C VAL A 125 13.10 -4.71 1.46
N ILE A 126 14.36 -4.37 1.77
CA ILE A 126 15.42 -4.14 0.78
C ILE A 126 16.51 -5.21 0.88
N SER A 127 16.97 -5.53 2.08
CA SER A 127 18.05 -6.48 2.29
C SER A 127 18.00 -7.05 3.69
N ARG A 128 18.79 -8.08 3.92
CA ARG A 128 18.90 -8.74 5.22
C ARG A 128 20.38 -8.97 5.57
N TYR A 129 20.72 -8.90 6.85
CA TYR A 129 22.01 -9.34 7.34
C TYR A 129 21.92 -9.75 8.80
N LYS A 130 22.28 -10.97 9.11
CA LYS A 130 22.14 -11.59 10.44
C LYS A 130 20.66 -11.52 10.89
N ASN A 131 20.39 -10.92 12.06
CA ASN A 131 19.05 -10.78 12.65
C ASN A 131 18.45 -9.38 12.40
N LYS A 132 18.83 -8.72 11.30
CA LYS A 132 18.35 -7.40 10.93
C LYS A 132 17.86 -7.38 9.49
N ILE A 133 16.74 -6.70 9.28
CA ILE A 133 16.20 -6.38 7.96
C ILE A 133 16.46 -4.90 7.69
N PHE A 134 16.93 -4.59 6.50
CA PHE A 134 17.12 -3.21 6.03
C PHE A 134 15.93 -2.81 5.19
N ILE A 135 15.32 -1.68 5.55
CA ILE A 135 14.06 -1.22 4.96
C ILE A 135 14.21 0.12 4.26
N ASP A 136 13.44 0.33 3.22
CA ASP A 136 13.25 1.65 2.59
C ASP A 136 11.94 2.25 3.07
N ASP A 137 12.00 3.22 3.97
CA ASP A 137 10.86 3.96 4.53
C ASP A 137 10.60 5.29 3.78
N SER A 138 11.30 5.54 2.69
CA SER A 138 11.09 6.70 1.84
C SER A 138 9.75 6.64 1.08
N PRO A 139 9.21 7.79 0.61
CA PRO A 139 7.98 7.82 -0.17
C PRO A 139 8.23 7.36 -1.61
N VAL A 140 8.18 6.05 -1.83
CA VAL A 140 8.44 5.43 -3.13
C VAL A 140 7.42 4.35 -3.46
N HIS A 141 7.18 4.14 -4.76
CA HIS A 141 6.47 2.97 -5.26
C HIS A 141 7.44 1.83 -5.53
N ASN A 142 6.92 0.62 -5.40
CA ASN A 142 7.69 -0.60 -5.54
C ASN A 142 7.10 -1.49 -6.64
N LEU A 143 7.94 -1.97 -7.53
CA LEU A 143 7.59 -2.93 -8.58
C LEU A 143 8.31 -4.24 -8.30
N VAL A 144 7.55 -5.30 -8.06
CA VAL A 144 8.08 -6.64 -7.80
C VAL A 144 7.91 -7.49 -9.05
N ILE A 145 9.00 -8.10 -9.50
CA ILE A 145 9.02 -8.96 -10.69
C ILE A 145 9.37 -10.37 -10.26
N GLY A 146 8.44 -11.30 -10.51
CA GLY A 146 8.67 -12.71 -10.24
C GLY A 146 7.65 -13.57 -10.96
N MET A 147 8.11 -14.61 -11.63
CA MET A 147 7.22 -15.57 -12.28
C MET A 147 6.37 -16.35 -11.28
N SER A 148 5.35 -17.06 -11.74
CA SER A 148 4.54 -17.93 -10.88
C SER A 148 5.44 -18.98 -10.19
N ARG A 149 5.18 -19.22 -8.90
CA ARG A 149 5.98 -20.12 -8.04
C ARG A 149 7.43 -19.70 -7.79
N SER A 150 7.80 -18.45 -8.08
CA SER A 150 9.13 -17.92 -7.74
C SER A 150 9.30 -17.55 -6.27
N GLY A 151 8.26 -17.74 -5.44
CA GLY A 151 8.30 -17.40 -4.03
C GLY A 151 8.04 -15.91 -3.72
N LYS A 152 7.41 -15.13 -4.61
CA LYS A 152 7.10 -13.70 -4.38
C LYS A 152 6.42 -13.45 -3.04
N GLY A 153 5.37 -14.24 -2.73
CA GLY A 153 4.64 -14.17 -1.47
C GLY A 153 5.56 -14.47 -0.29
N GLU A 154 6.18 -15.64 -0.30
CA GLU A 154 7.02 -16.16 0.78
C GLU A 154 8.28 -15.31 1.04
N LEU A 155 8.95 -14.89 -0.04
CA LEU A 155 10.24 -14.24 0.06
C LEU A 155 10.15 -12.74 0.32
N TRP A 156 9.08 -12.08 -0.17
CA TRP A 156 9.05 -10.62 -0.13
C TRP A 156 7.74 -10.03 0.39
N LEU A 157 6.54 -10.53 -0.02
CA LEU A 157 5.26 -9.94 0.40
C LEU A 157 4.98 -10.15 1.89
N PHE A 158 5.02 -11.40 2.38
CA PHE A 158 4.84 -11.67 3.82
C PHE A 158 5.87 -10.94 4.69
N PRO A 159 7.19 -11.00 4.39
CA PRO A 159 8.17 -10.20 5.11
C PRO A 159 7.89 -8.69 5.07
N THR A 160 7.38 -8.18 3.95
CA THR A 160 7.03 -6.77 3.83
C THR A 160 5.80 -6.42 4.66
N ILE A 161 4.74 -7.24 4.65
CA ILE A 161 3.55 -7.05 5.50
C ILE A 161 3.94 -7.11 6.99
N ASP A 162 4.81 -8.05 7.36
CA ASP A 162 5.35 -8.12 8.71
C ASP A 162 6.02 -6.80 9.12
N ILE A 163 6.95 -6.32 8.31
CA ILE A 163 7.72 -5.10 8.59
C ILE A 163 6.79 -3.88 8.68
N ILE A 164 5.94 -3.65 7.69
CA ILE A 164 5.08 -2.45 7.68
C ILE A 164 4.07 -2.44 8.83
N SER A 165 3.60 -3.62 9.27
CA SER A 165 2.65 -3.72 10.38
C SER A 165 3.29 -3.55 11.77
N ARG A 166 4.63 -3.65 11.89
CA ARG A 166 5.39 -3.41 13.13
C ARG A 166 5.89 -1.99 13.29
N ALA A 167 5.65 -1.10 12.32
CA ALA A 167 6.04 0.30 12.44
C ALA A 167 5.25 1.00 13.57
N GLU A 168 5.89 1.92 14.30
CA GLU A 168 5.21 2.79 15.28
C GLU A 168 4.09 3.59 14.60
N ASN A 169 4.39 4.19 13.45
CA ASN A 169 3.40 4.86 12.61
C ASN A 169 2.72 3.83 11.71
N LYS A 170 1.78 3.06 12.29
CA LYS A 170 1.09 1.97 11.58
C LYS A 170 0.35 2.49 10.35
N PRO A 171 0.64 1.99 9.14
CA PRO A 171 -0.09 2.37 7.94
C PRO A 171 -1.38 1.56 7.80
N SER A 172 -2.27 2.00 6.93
CA SER A 172 -3.31 1.11 6.38
C SER A 172 -2.80 0.42 5.12
N MET A 173 -3.40 -0.72 4.80
CA MET A 173 -3.02 -1.52 3.65
C MET A 173 -4.23 -2.14 2.96
N ILE A 174 -4.19 -2.18 1.63
CA ILE A 174 -5.17 -2.84 0.76
C ILE A 174 -4.39 -3.79 -0.13
N PHE A 175 -4.62 -5.08 -0.01
CA PHE A 175 -3.95 -6.08 -0.84
C PHE A 175 -4.94 -6.84 -1.72
N ASN A 176 -4.63 -6.93 -3.01
CA ASN A 176 -5.21 -7.94 -3.87
C ASN A 176 -4.65 -9.30 -3.44
N ASP A 177 -5.51 -10.26 -3.12
CA ASP A 177 -5.15 -11.57 -2.57
C ASP A 177 -5.99 -12.67 -3.25
N PRO A 178 -5.59 -13.14 -4.44
CA PRO A 178 -6.42 -14.00 -5.28
C PRO A 178 -6.90 -15.28 -4.61
N LYS A 179 -6.14 -15.79 -3.67
CA LYS A 179 -6.46 -17.05 -2.96
C LYS A 179 -6.83 -16.86 -1.50
N LEU A 180 -6.85 -15.62 -1.01
CA LEU A 180 -7.00 -15.28 0.40
C LEU A 180 -5.90 -15.92 1.31
N GLU A 181 -4.75 -16.26 0.73
CA GLU A 181 -3.61 -16.81 1.48
C GLU A 181 -2.97 -15.73 2.40
N LEU A 182 -2.90 -14.49 1.93
CA LEU A 182 -2.41 -13.37 2.75
C LEU A 182 -3.39 -13.07 3.88
N ALA A 183 -4.69 -13.03 3.58
CA ALA A 183 -5.74 -12.78 4.56
C ALA A 183 -5.70 -13.81 5.69
N SER A 184 -5.71 -15.11 5.36
CA SER A 184 -5.72 -16.17 6.36
C SER A 184 -4.46 -16.16 7.22
N ALA A 185 -3.29 -16.07 6.61
CA ALA A 185 -2.02 -16.13 7.34
C ALA A 185 -1.76 -14.87 8.20
N CYS A 186 -2.22 -13.68 7.75
CA CYS A 186 -1.92 -12.43 8.45
C CYS A 186 -2.94 -12.06 9.53
N TYR A 187 -4.15 -12.63 9.51
CA TYR A 187 -5.30 -12.19 10.32
C TYR A 187 -4.98 -12.03 11.79
N ASP A 188 -4.62 -13.13 12.46
CA ASP A 188 -4.41 -13.15 13.91
C ASP A 188 -3.30 -12.19 14.35
N THR A 189 -2.22 -12.13 13.56
CA THR A 189 -1.09 -11.24 13.83
C THR A 189 -1.46 -9.77 13.65
N LEU A 190 -2.21 -9.44 12.62
CA LEU A 190 -2.65 -8.06 12.40
C LEU A 190 -3.64 -7.59 13.47
N ILE A 191 -4.58 -8.44 13.89
CA ILE A 191 -5.48 -8.13 15.00
C ILE A 191 -4.69 -7.87 16.30
N LYS A 192 -3.71 -8.75 16.63
CA LYS A 192 -2.84 -8.56 17.80
C LYS A 192 -2.03 -7.26 17.74
N ARG A 193 -1.67 -6.82 16.53
CA ARG A 193 -0.95 -5.57 16.27
C ARG A 193 -1.86 -4.34 16.20
N GLY A 194 -3.17 -4.49 16.46
CA GLY A 194 -4.13 -3.38 16.53
C GLY A 194 -4.73 -2.94 15.21
N TYR A 195 -4.67 -3.77 14.18
CA TYR A 195 -5.34 -3.51 12.90
C TYR A 195 -6.83 -3.89 12.97
N ASP A 196 -7.61 -3.19 12.16
CA ASP A 196 -8.96 -3.61 11.79
C ASP A 196 -8.87 -4.33 10.44
N VAL A 197 -9.17 -5.63 10.44
CA VAL A 197 -8.99 -6.50 9.27
C VAL A 197 -10.34 -6.74 8.61
N GLU A 198 -10.41 -6.44 7.31
CA GLU A 198 -11.61 -6.60 6.49
C GLU A 198 -11.30 -7.38 5.20
N ILE A 199 -12.28 -8.12 4.68
CA ILE A 199 -12.12 -8.93 3.47
C ILE A 199 -13.21 -8.60 2.47
N LEU A 200 -12.83 -8.07 1.30
CA LEU A 200 -13.69 -8.00 0.13
C LEU A 200 -13.67 -9.37 -0.57
N ASN A 201 -14.67 -10.20 -0.29
CA ASN A 201 -14.67 -11.59 -0.72
C ASN A 201 -15.49 -11.79 -2.00
N LEU A 202 -14.83 -11.77 -3.17
CA LEU A 202 -15.48 -12.05 -4.45
C LEU A 202 -15.60 -13.56 -4.75
N ILE A 203 -14.92 -14.41 -3.96
CA ILE A 203 -15.02 -15.87 -4.06
C ILE A 203 -16.35 -16.32 -3.45
N ASN A 204 -16.65 -15.85 -2.23
CA ASN A 204 -17.91 -16.07 -1.52
C ASN A 204 -18.52 -14.72 -1.08
N PRO A 205 -19.28 -14.05 -1.95
CA PRO A 205 -19.75 -12.68 -1.71
C PRO A 205 -20.70 -12.51 -0.53
N GLU A 206 -21.36 -13.57 -0.06
CA GLU A 206 -22.24 -13.49 1.12
C GLU A 206 -21.44 -13.20 2.40
N ARG A 207 -20.21 -13.71 2.48
CA ARG A 207 -19.34 -13.61 3.65
C ARG A 207 -18.16 -12.68 3.37
N GLY A 208 -18.38 -11.41 3.47
CA GLY A 208 -17.38 -10.39 3.21
C GLY A 208 -17.93 -8.97 3.34
N LEU A 209 -17.04 -8.03 3.22
CA LEU A 209 -17.31 -6.62 3.12
C LEU A 209 -18.27 -6.35 1.97
N LYS A 210 -19.28 -5.51 2.18
CA LYS A 210 -20.20 -5.07 1.14
C LYS A 210 -19.77 -3.71 0.61
N ILE A 211 -19.93 -3.53 -0.68
CA ILE A 211 -19.59 -2.26 -1.34
C ILE A 211 -20.66 -1.88 -2.37
N ASN A 212 -21.31 -0.76 -2.16
CA ASN A 212 -22.19 -0.17 -3.16
C ASN A 212 -21.38 0.82 -4.03
N PRO A 213 -21.13 0.54 -5.31
CA PRO A 213 -20.39 1.45 -6.17
C PRO A 213 -21.04 2.83 -6.34
N LEU A 214 -22.34 2.97 -6.03
CA LEU A 214 -23.07 4.24 -6.08
C LEU A 214 -23.01 5.00 -4.73
N GLN A 215 -22.51 4.40 -3.66
CA GLN A 215 -22.52 5.02 -2.32
C GLN A 215 -21.81 6.38 -2.28
N LEU A 216 -20.65 6.46 -2.89
CA LEU A 216 -19.89 7.71 -2.91
C LEU A 216 -20.64 8.82 -3.67
N ILE A 217 -21.37 8.45 -4.72
CA ILE A 217 -22.21 9.39 -5.49
C ILE A 217 -23.37 9.87 -4.63
N ILE A 218 -24.02 8.96 -3.89
CA ILE A 218 -25.09 9.28 -2.93
C ILE A 218 -24.56 10.24 -1.86
N ASP A 219 -23.39 9.96 -1.30
CA ASP A 219 -22.81 10.78 -0.23
C ASP A 219 -22.44 12.18 -0.71
N GLU A 220 -21.87 12.33 -1.91
CA GLU A 220 -21.56 13.63 -2.50
C GLU A 220 -22.84 14.40 -2.89
N TRP A 221 -23.86 13.72 -3.43
CA TRP A 221 -25.15 14.32 -3.75
C TRP A 221 -25.85 14.88 -2.49
N LYS A 222 -25.84 14.12 -1.39
CA LYS A 222 -26.35 14.58 -0.09
C LYS A 222 -25.62 15.78 0.48
N ARG A 223 -24.35 15.95 0.13
CA ARG A 223 -23.51 17.11 0.51
C ARG A 223 -23.70 18.30 -0.42
N GLU A 224 -24.61 18.23 -1.39
CA GLU A 224 -24.84 19.24 -2.42
C GLU A 224 -23.61 19.47 -3.34
N ASN A 225 -22.71 18.49 -3.42
CA ASN A 225 -21.54 18.50 -4.30
C ASN A 225 -21.86 17.84 -5.64
N GLU A 226 -22.75 18.42 -6.42
CA GLU A 226 -23.26 17.85 -7.68
C GLU A 226 -22.13 17.53 -8.68
N THR A 227 -21.17 18.44 -8.84
CA THR A 227 -20.04 18.26 -9.77
C THR A 227 -19.20 17.01 -9.41
N ASP A 228 -18.93 16.82 -8.13
CA ASP A 228 -18.17 15.65 -7.68
C ASP A 228 -18.98 14.37 -7.81
N ALA A 229 -20.27 14.40 -7.50
CA ALA A 229 -21.17 13.27 -7.67
C ALA A 229 -21.21 12.81 -9.14
N ILE A 230 -21.33 13.73 -10.08
CA ILE A 230 -21.31 13.47 -11.53
C ILE A 230 -19.96 12.90 -11.97
N THR A 231 -18.85 13.50 -11.51
CA THR A 231 -17.50 13.01 -11.84
C THR A 231 -17.28 11.56 -11.39
N VAL A 232 -17.72 11.22 -10.17
CA VAL A 232 -17.64 9.85 -9.67
C VAL A 232 -18.55 8.90 -10.46
N LEU A 233 -19.77 9.35 -10.78
CA LEU A 233 -20.72 8.59 -11.58
C LEU A 233 -20.15 8.25 -12.97
N GLU A 234 -19.54 9.21 -13.64
CA GLU A 234 -18.87 9.01 -14.92
C GLU A 234 -17.69 8.04 -14.80
N SER A 235 -16.90 8.15 -13.73
CA SER A 235 -15.80 7.19 -13.48
C SER A 235 -16.34 5.76 -13.33
N VAL A 236 -17.39 5.57 -12.52
CA VAL A 236 -18.02 4.27 -12.30
C VAL A 236 -18.61 3.73 -13.61
N SER A 237 -19.37 4.53 -14.34
CA SER A 237 -20.00 4.10 -15.60
C SER A 237 -18.97 3.75 -16.67
N ASN A 238 -17.89 4.57 -16.81
CA ASN A 238 -16.79 4.25 -17.72
C ASN A 238 -16.11 2.94 -17.36
N GLN A 239 -15.95 2.63 -16.08
CA GLN A 239 -15.35 1.37 -15.65
C GLN A 239 -16.28 0.19 -15.88
N LEU A 240 -17.59 0.37 -15.71
CA LEU A 240 -18.58 -0.67 -15.96
C LEU A 240 -18.73 -1.02 -17.45
N PHE A 241 -18.75 -0.03 -18.33
CA PHE A 241 -19.14 -0.20 -19.73
C PHE A 241 -17.94 -0.27 -20.70
N LYS A 242 -16.84 0.46 -20.46
CA LYS A 242 -15.71 0.58 -21.41
C LYS A 242 -14.62 -0.49 -21.27
N GLN A 243 -14.95 -1.66 -20.72
CA GLN A 243 -14.01 -2.80 -20.68
C GLN A 243 -14.01 -3.50 -22.06
N ASN A 244 -12.82 -3.65 -22.67
CA ASN A 244 -12.60 -4.37 -23.92
C ASN A 244 -13.56 -3.95 -25.06
N VAL A 245 -13.73 -2.65 -25.27
CA VAL A 245 -14.61 -2.06 -26.28
C VAL A 245 -13.87 -1.95 -27.62
N THR A 246 -14.52 -2.39 -28.69
CA THR A 246 -14.07 -2.18 -30.08
C THR A 246 -14.59 -0.84 -30.62
N ALA A 247 -13.94 -0.27 -31.64
CA ALA A 247 -14.41 0.98 -32.25
C ALA A 247 -15.83 0.88 -32.82
N GLN A 248 -16.28 -0.33 -33.20
CA GLN A 248 -17.64 -0.56 -33.72
C GLN A 248 -18.72 -0.54 -32.64
N GLU A 249 -18.34 -0.81 -31.37
CA GLU A 249 -19.26 -0.85 -30.24
C GLU A 249 -19.34 0.50 -29.50
N GLU A 250 -18.48 1.45 -29.83
CA GLU A 250 -18.31 2.71 -29.07
C GLU A 250 -19.62 3.49 -28.94
N PHE A 251 -20.38 3.62 -30.05
CA PHE A 251 -21.68 4.30 -30.05
C PHE A 251 -22.68 3.67 -29.06
N TRP A 252 -22.82 2.34 -29.09
CA TRP A 252 -23.74 1.60 -28.21
C TRP A 252 -23.37 1.74 -26.74
N ILE A 253 -22.07 1.78 -26.47
CA ILE A 253 -21.51 1.94 -25.13
C ILE A 253 -21.77 3.35 -24.59
N GLU A 254 -21.49 4.40 -25.38
CA GLU A 254 -21.67 5.80 -24.94
C GLU A 254 -23.16 6.09 -24.63
N VAL A 255 -24.07 5.64 -25.47
CA VAL A 255 -25.50 5.80 -25.23
C VAL A 255 -25.97 4.98 -24.01
N SER A 256 -25.41 3.77 -23.79
CA SER A 256 -25.70 2.99 -22.60
C SER A 256 -25.20 3.64 -21.31
N ILE A 257 -24.02 4.30 -21.36
CA ILE A 257 -23.48 5.10 -20.24
C ILE A 257 -24.41 6.27 -19.94
N SER A 258 -24.85 6.98 -20.96
CA SER A 258 -25.79 8.10 -20.83
C SER A 258 -27.09 7.68 -20.14
N LEU A 259 -27.66 6.55 -20.57
CA LEU A 259 -28.85 5.95 -19.92
C LEU A 259 -28.57 5.58 -18.46
N PHE A 260 -27.46 4.89 -18.19
CA PHE A 260 -27.09 4.51 -16.82
C PHE A 260 -26.94 5.70 -15.92
N ASN A 261 -26.20 6.73 -16.35
CA ASN A 261 -25.95 7.93 -15.59
C ASN A 261 -27.26 8.70 -15.30
N ALA A 262 -28.11 8.83 -16.31
CA ALA A 262 -29.41 9.49 -16.15
C ALA A 262 -30.29 8.80 -15.11
N VAL A 263 -30.44 7.47 -15.21
CA VAL A 263 -31.28 6.70 -14.29
C VAL A 263 -30.67 6.64 -12.91
N ALA A 264 -29.37 6.38 -12.79
CA ALA A 264 -28.69 6.30 -11.49
C ALA A 264 -28.80 7.61 -10.73
N LEU A 265 -28.50 8.74 -11.38
CA LEU A 265 -28.57 10.05 -10.73
C LEU A 265 -30.00 10.46 -10.35
N ASN A 266 -30.97 10.17 -11.22
CA ASN A 266 -32.38 10.41 -10.92
C ASN A 266 -32.86 9.57 -9.72
N LEU A 267 -32.53 8.28 -9.66
CA LEU A 267 -32.90 7.44 -8.52
C LEU A 267 -32.24 7.92 -7.22
N ILE A 268 -31.00 8.39 -7.29
CA ILE A 268 -30.29 8.97 -6.14
C ILE A 268 -31.04 10.22 -5.67
N ASP A 269 -31.31 11.18 -6.55
CA ASP A 269 -31.99 12.44 -6.24
C ASP A 269 -33.36 12.21 -5.61
N GLU A 270 -34.21 11.41 -6.28
CA GLU A 270 -35.56 11.10 -5.79
C GLU A 270 -35.55 10.34 -4.45
N SER A 271 -34.59 9.43 -4.28
CA SER A 271 -34.49 8.66 -3.03
C SER A 271 -33.92 9.51 -1.89
N CYS A 272 -33.01 10.43 -2.16
CA CYS A 272 -32.52 11.40 -1.16
C CYS A 272 -33.64 12.32 -0.67
N LYS A 273 -34.51 12.80 -1.57
CA LYS A 273 -35.69 13.60 -1.20
C LYS A 273 -36.67 12.84 -0.29
N LYS A 274 -36.76 11.52 -0.42
CA LYS A 274 -37.63 10.64 0.37
C LYS A 274 -36.96 10.04 1.61
N GLY A 275 -35.64 10.23 1.81
CA GLY A 275 -34.88 9.57 2.86
C GLY A 275 -34.72 8.05 2.68
N GLU A 276 -34.76 7.58 1.44
CA GLU A 276 -34.69 6.17 1.04
C GLU A 276 -33.43 5.83 0.22
N GLU A 277 -32.40 6.66 0.28
CA GLU A 277 -31.18 6.56 -0.50
C GLU A 277 -30.42 5.21 -0.32
N ASN A 278 -30.60 4.57 0.83
CA ASN A 278 -30.04 3.22 1.13
C ASN A 278 -30.63 2.12 0.24
N LYS A 279 -31.70 2.39 -0.51
CA LYS A 279 -32.28 1.45 -1.48
C LYS A 279 -31.61 1.53 -2.85
N VAL A 280 -30.80 2.58 -3.10
CA VAL A 280 -30.19 2.82 -4.41
C VAL A 280 -28.86 2.08 -4.53
N CYS A 281 -28.79 1.17 -5.50
CA CYS A 281 -27.59 0.43 -5.89
C CYS A 281 -27.67 0.08 -7.38
N ILE A 282 -26.62 -0.51 -7.98
CA ILE A 282 -26.64 -0.89 -9.39
C ILE A 282 -27.80 -1.86 -9.71
N TYR A 283 -28.11 -2.76 -8.79
CA TYR A 283 -29.25 -3.68 -8.96
C TYR A 283 -30.59 -2.93 -9.08
N SER A 284 -30.82 -1.90 -8.26
CA SER A 284 -32.05 -1.09 -8.34
C SER A 284 -32.12 -0.29 -9.64
N VAL A 285 -30.99 0.21 -10.16
CA VAL A 285 -30.92 0.87 -11.47
C VAL A 285 -31.30 -0.08 -12.60
N ILE A 286 -30.73 -1.28 -12.61
CA ILE A 286 -31.06 -2.31 -13.61
C ILE A 286 -32.52 -2.64 -13.55
N LYS A 287 -33.05 -2.88 -12.35
CA LYS A 287 -34.46 -3.26 -12.17
C LYS A 287 -35.39 -2.15 -12.63
N PHE A 288 -35.11 -0.89 -12.27
CA PHE A 288 -35.91 0.24 -12.74
C PHE A 288 -35.93 0.34 -14.27
N VAL A 289 -34.79 0.22 -14.94
CA VAL A 289 -34.73 0.24 -16.42
C VAL A 289 -35.55 -0.90 -16.99
N ILE A 290 -35.43 -2.12 -16.46
CA ILE A 290 -36.20 -3.30 -16.94
C ILE A 290 -37.71 -3.07 -16.75
N ASP A 291 -38.17 -2.60 -15.59
CA ASP A 291 -39.55 -2.36 -15.29
C ASP A 291 -40.13 -1.25 -16.20
N MET A 292 -39.35 -0.23 -16.53
CA MET A 292 -39.74 0.83 -17.45
C MET A 292 -39.67 0.45 -18.95
N MET A 293 -38.97 -0.64 -19.27
CA MET A 293 -38.90 -1.17 -20.64
C MET A 293 -40.08 -2.06 -20.98
N THR A 294 -40.66 -2.74 -20.02
CA THR A 294 -41.76 -3.66 -20.23
C THR A 294 -43.08 -2.91 -20.37
N SER A 295 -43.61 -2.82 -21.61
CA SER A 295 -44.94 -2.39 -21.86
C SER A 295 -45.85 -3.63 -21.89
N TYR A 296 -47.01 -3.52 -21.25
CA TYR A 296 -48.03 -4.55 -21.29
C TYR A 296 -49.25 -3.97 -22.03
N THR A 297 -49.78 -4.72 -23.01
CA THR A 297 -51.10 -4.53 -23.58
C THR A 297 -52.06 -5.53 -22.96
N PHE A 298 -53.33 -5.21 -22.97
CA PHE A 298 -54.37 -6.17 -22.53
C PHE A 298 -54.99 -6.79 -23.76
N ASP A 299 -55.16 -8.11 -23.76
CA ASP A 299 -55.93 -8.80 -24.80
C ASP A 299 -57.42 -8.52 -24.68
N GLU A 300 -58.21 -9.00 -25.64
CA GLU A 300 -59.67 -8.83 -25.66
C GLU A 300 -60.34 -9.49 -24.44
N MET A 301 -59.66 -10.37 -23.73
CA MET A 301 -60.11 -11.03 -22.49
C MET A 301 -59.60 -10.34 -21.21
N GLY A 302 -58.84 -9.23 -21.31
CA GLY A 302 -58.32 -8.51 -20.17
C GLY A 302 -57.04 -9.12 -19.57
N ASN A 303 -56.41 -10.09 -20.23
CA ASN A 303 -55.11 -10.64 -19.78
C ASN A 303 -53.98 -9.73 -20.21
N GLN A 304 -53.00 -9.62 -19.35
CA GLN A 304 -51.80 -8.83 -19.58
C GLN A 304 -50.86 -9.53 -20.58
N ILE A 305 -50.66 -8.96 -21.77
CA ILE A 305 -49.72 -9.47 -22.79
C ILE A 305 -48.54 -8.54 -22.89
N LEU A 306 -47.34 -9.13 -22.96
CA LEU A 306 -46.09 -8.36 -23.17
C LEU A 306 -46.13 -7.71 -24.56
N GLU A 307 -46.00 -6.39 -24.65
CA GLU A 307 -45.93 -5.70 -25.91
C GLU A 307 -44.56 -5.98 -26.57
N THR A 308 -44.60 -6.53 -27.78
CA THR A 308 -43.40 -6.93 -28.54
C THR A 308 -43.02 -5.93 -29.63
N ASP A 309 -43.74 -4.81 -29.74
CA ASP A 309 -43.48 -3.80 -30.75
C ASP A 309 -42.15 -3.07 -30.46
N GLU A 310 -41.13 -3.29 -31.29
CA GLU A 310 -39.79 -2.71 -31.16
C GLU A 310 -39.84 -1.16 -31.18
N ASP A 311 -40.82 -0.57 -31.86
CA ASP A 311 -40.98 0.88 -31.96
C ASP A 311 -41.46 1.52 -30.65
N LYS A 312 -42.10 0.73 -29.78
CA LYS A 312 -42.60 1.21 -28.47
C LYS A 312 -41.67 0.88 -27.29
N LEU A 313 -40.54 0.25 -27.54
CA LEU A 313 -39.62 -0.16 -26.51
C LEU A 313 -39.04 1.07 -25.80
N GLY A 314 -39.21 1.18 -24.47
CA GLY A 314 -38.70 2.26 -23.67
C GLY A 314 -39.48 3.57 -23.64
N TYR A 315 -40.68 3.63 -24.24
CA TYR A 315 -41.53 4.82 -24.18
C TYR A 315 -41.90 5.26 -22.76
N LYS A 316 -42.03 4.32 -21.83
CA LYS A 316 -42.24 4.66 -20.42
C LYS A 316 -41.10 5.45 -19.79
N LEU A 317 -39.83 5.24 -20.24
CA LEU A 317 -38.70 6.04 -19.84
C LEU A 317 -38.81 7.46 -20.40
N ASP A 318 -39.20 7.61 -21.68
CA ASP A 318 -39.38 8.93 -22.29
C ASP A 318 -40.49 9.71 -21.57
N GLU A 319 -41.64 9.08 -21.28
CA GLU A 319 -42.73 9.66 -20.50
C GLU A 319 -42.29 10.04 -19.08
N TYR A 320 -41.51 9.16 -18.45
CA TYR A 320 -41.00 9.40 -17.12
C TYR A 320 -40.07 10.64 -17.06
N PHE A 321 -39.07 10.71 -17.95
CA PHE A 321 -38.12 11.83 -17.96
C PHE A 321 -38.75 13.12 -18.50
N SER A 322 -39.80 13.07 -19.27
CA SER A 322 -40.50 14.26 -19.75
C SER A 322 -41.20 15.07 -18.65
N LYS A 323 -41.47 14.45 -17.49
CA LYS A 323 -42.06 15.10 -16.30
C LYS A 323 -41.13 16.08 -15.60
N TYR A 324 -39.83 15.99 -15.81
CA TYR A 324 -38.85 16.86 -15.18
C TYR A 324 -38.55 18.08 -16.07
N ASP A 325 -38.03 19.14 -15.46
CA ASP A 325 -37.62 20.36 -16.16
C ASP A 325 -36.47 20.08 -17.14
N LEU A 326 -36.36 20.92 -18.18
CA LEU A 326 -35.31 20.75 -19.21
C LEU A 326 -33.90 20.86 -18.65
N ASP A 327 -33.72 21.72 -17.62
CA ASP A 327 -32.41 21.95 -16.98
C ASP A 327 -32.07 20.90 -15.92
N TYR A 328 -32.99 19.92 -15.67
CA TYR A 328 -32.74 18.85 -14.71
C TYR A 328 -31.63 17.92 -15.22
N GLN A 329 -30.54 17.86 -14.48
CA GLN A 329 -29.31 17.18 -14.89
C GLN A 329 -29.49 15.73 -15.35
N PRO A 330 -30.27 14.85 -14.64
CA PRO A 330 -30.56 13.52 -15.15
C PRO A 330 -31.33 13.50 -16.49
N ARG A 331 -32.22 14.49 -16.72
CA ARG A 331 -32.94 14.61 -18.00
C ARG A 331 -31.98 15.02 -19.13
N LEU A 332 -31.04 15.92 -18.87
CA LEU A 332 -30.01 16.28 -19.85
C LEU A 332 -29.16 15.05 -20.23
N MET A 333 -28.75 14.24 -19.23
CA MET A 333 -28.04 13.01 -19.47
C MET A 333 -28.88 11.99 -20.26
N TYR A 334 -30.20 11.95 -20.04
CA TYR A 334 -31.12 11.06 -20.73
C TYR A 334 -31.29 11.40 -22.22
N SER A 335 -31.10 12.63 -22.64
CA SER A 335 -31.37 13.13 -23.99
C SER A 335 -30.72 12.30 -25.09
N THR A 336 -29.47 11.89 -24.91
CA THR A 336 -28.73 11.04 -25.87
C THR A 336 -29.42 9.70 -26.13
N PHE A 337 -30.01 9.10 -25.07
CA PHE A 337 -30.80 7.87 -25.22
C PHE A 337 -32.17 8.17 -25.85
N ALA A 338 -32.82 9.26 -25.49
CA ALA A 338 -34.13 9.66 -26.02
C ALA A 338 -34.13 9.81 -27.56
N ASP A 339 -33.02 10.27 -28.12
CA ASP A 339 -32.85 10.41 -29.57
C ASP A 339 -32.77 9.08 -30.34
N THR A 340 -32.59 7.96 -29.63
CA THR A 340 -32.56 6.62 -30.25
C THR A 340 -33.97 6.08 -30.45
N LYS A 341 -34.23 5.39 -31.57
CA LYS A 341 -35.54 4.79 -31.88
C LYS A 341 -35.41 3.41 -32.48
N GLY A 342 -36.45 2.61 -32.39
CA GLY A 342 -36.61 1.30 -33.02
C GLY A 342 -35.42 0.36 -32.71
N LYS A 343 -34.84 -0.23 -33.74
CA LYS A 343 -33.72 -1.20 -33.65
C LYS A 343 -32.48 -0.63 -32.94
N THR A 344 -32.20 0.66 -33.12
CA THR A 344 -31.08 1.31 -32.43
C THR A 344 -31.31 1.31 -30.92
N ARG A 345 -32.49 1.72 -30.47
CA ARG A 345 -32.86 1.73 -29.04
C ARG A 345 -32.80 0.30 -28.45
N ALA A 346 -33.33 -0.68 -29.16
CA ALA A 346 -33.26 -2.09 -28.76
C ALA A 346 -31.83 -2.58 -28.60
N GLY A 347 -30.92 -2.19 -29.51
CA GLY A 347 -29.49 -2.50 -29.43
C GLY A 347 -28.80 -1.86 -28.21
N VAL A 348 -29.10 -0.58 -27.91
CA VAL A 348 -28.57 0.09 -26.71
C VAL A 348 -29.01 -0.61 -25.44
N LEU A 349 -30.30 -0.96 -25.35
CA LEU A 349 -30.89 -1.65 -24.21
C LEU A 349 -30.30 -3.06 -24.02
N ALA A 350 -30.07 -3.77 -25.13
CA ALA A 350 -29.38 -5.07 -25.11
C ALA A 350 -27.92 -4.92 -24.59
N THR A 351 -27.20 -3.91 -25.03
CA THR A 351 -25.84 -3.58 -24.58
C THR A 351 -25.84 -3.23 -23.09
N PHE A 352 -26.74 -2.38 -22.65
CA PHE A 352 -26.91 -2.01 -21.24
C PHE A 352 -27.11 -3.26 -20.36
N LYS A 353 -28.04 -4.14 -20.73
CA LYS A 353 -28.28 -5.41 -19.99
C LYS A 353 -27.06 -6.32 -20.00
N ALA A 354 -26.38 -6.45 -21.14
CA ALA A 354 -25.22 -7.31 -21.28
C ALA A 354 -24.05 -6.85 -20.38
N LYS A 355 -23.76 -5.56 -20.36
CA LYS A 355 -22.67 -4.98 -19.56
C LYS A 355 -22.94 -5.04 -18.05
N LEU A 356 -24.20 -4.91 -17.64
CA LEU A 356 -24.60 -4.94 -16.23
C LEU A 356 -25.06 -6.33 -15.75
N ARG A 357 -25.02 -7.36 -16.60
CA ARG A 357 -25.47 -8.74 -16.27
C ARG A 357 -24.85 -9.27 -14.98
N LEU A 358 -23.59 -8.93 -14.70
CA LEU A 358 -22.91 -9.33 -13.49
C LEU A 358 -23.69 -8.92 -12.22
N PHE A 359 -24.22 -7.70 -12.19
CA PHE A 359 -24.93 -7.14 -11.04
C PHE A 359 -26.38 -7.64 -10.91
N SER A 360 -26.87 -8.39 -11.88
CA SER A 360 -28.15 -9.12 -11.79
C SER A 360 -27.99 -10.48 -11.11
N ASN A 361 -26.76 -10.99 -10.93
CA ASN A 361 -26.50 -12.19 -10.14
C ASN A 361 -26.77 -11.89 -8.66
N LYS A 362 -27.52 -12.79 -8.00
CA LYS A 362 -27.97 -12.60 -6.61
C LYS A 362 -26.83 -12.29 -5.65
N ASP A 363 -25.73 -13.05 -5.71
CA ASP A 363 -24.60 -12.90 -4.78
C ASP A 363 -23.89 -11.56 -4.97
N ILE A 364 -23.76 -11.14 -6.23
CA ILE A 364 -23.16 -9.85 -6.58
C ILE A 364 -24.09 -8.69 -6.24
N ALA A 365 -25.38 -8.84 -6.49
CA ALA A 365 -26.37 -7.85 -6.08
C ALA A 365 -26.34 -7.62 -4.55
N ILE A 366 -26.24 -8.71 -3.77
CA ILE A 366 -26.07 -8.64 -2.31
C ILE A 366 -24.76 -7.94 -1.93
N LEU A 367 -23.64 -8.33 -2.55
CA LEU A 367 -22.32 -7.73 -2.30
C LEU A 367 -22.33 -6.22 -2.56
N THR A 368 -23.03 -5.80 -3.63
CA THR A 368 -23.00 -4.41 -4.12
C THR A 368 -24.23 -3.60 -3.71
N SER A 369 -25.03 -4.09 -2.76
CA SER A 369 -26.27 -3.41 -2.32
C SER A 369 -26.05 -2.27 -1.34
N LYS A 370 -25.08 -2.38 -0.44
CA LYS A 370 -24.74 -1.37 0.59
C LYS A 370 -23.23 -1.30 0.79
N SER A 371 -22.73 -0.22 1.37
CA SER A 371 -21.34 -0.13 1.80
C SER A 371 -21.23 -0.32 3.30
N THR A 372 -20.29 -1.17 3.72
CA THR A 372 -19.96 -1.40 5.14
C THR A 372 -18.61 -0.80 5.50
N ILE A 373 -17.88 -0.25 4.53
CA ILE A 373 -16.59 0.40 4.73
C ILE A 373 -16.70 1.90 4.54
N ASP A 374 -15.98 2.62 5.38
CA ASP A 374 -15.69 4.04 5.19
C ASP A 374 -14.29 4.19 4.60
N PHE A 375 -14.21 4.57 3.33
CA PHE A 375 -12.92 4.77 2.63
C PHE A 375 -12.05 5.85 3.27
N GLU A 376 -12.63 6.86 3.92
CA GLU A 376 -11.86 7.90 4.59
C GLU A 376 -11.06 7.35 5.76
N GLU A 377 -11.60 6.39 6.54
CA GLU A 377 -10.92 5.80 7.69
C GLU A 377 -9.64 5.04 7.30
N ILE A 378 -9.49 4.66 6.05
CA ILE A 378 -8.26 4.00 5.57
C ILE A 378 -7.05 4.92 5.71
N GLY A 379 -7.18 6.19 5.33
CA GLY A 379 -6.07 7.15 5.34
C GLY A 379 -6.12 8.18 6.47
N PHE A 380 -7.31 8.44 7.03
CA PHE A 380 -7.54 9.49 8.00
C PHE A 380 -8.01 8.94 9.33
N ILE A 381 -7.45 9.49 10.41
CA ILE A 381 -7.78 9.06 11.76
C ILE A 381 -9.07 9.75 12.19
N LYS A 382 -10.13 8.96 12.39
CA LYS A 382 -11.38 9.44 12.96
C LYS A 382 -11.40 9.16 14.46
N GLU A 383 -11.91 10.12 15.22
CA GLU A 383 -12.20 9.91 16.63
C GLU A 383 -13.64 9.41 16.75
N LYS A 384 -13.79 8.22 17.36
CA LYS A 384 -15.10 7.63 17.64
C LYS A 384 -15.46 7.94 19.07
N TYR A 385 -16.60 8.59 19.26
CA TYR A 385 -17.12 8.90 20.57
C TYR A 385 -18.18 7.88 20.95
N LYS A 386 -18.03 7.30 22.12
CA LYS A 386 -19.00 6.41 22.71
C LYS A 386 -19.50 7.00 24.02
N LEU A 387 -20.78 7.26 24.08
CA LEU A 387 -21.45 7.74 25.26
C LEU A 387 -22.23 6.58 25.87
N SER A 388 -21.92 6.25 27.14
CA SER A 388 -22.65 5.25 27.90
C SER A 388 -23.30 5.94 29.09
N PHE A 389 -24.59 5.73 29.27
CA PHE A 389 -25.34 6.21 30.41
C PHE A 389 -25.77 5.03 31.28
N ASN A 390 -25.41 5.08 32.55
CA ASN A 390 -25.96 4.15 33.57
C ASN A 390 -26.90 4.95 34.44
N LEU A 391 -28.15 4.51 34.49
CA LEU A 391 -29.15 5.04 35.41
C LEU A 391 -29.23 4.07 36.60
N GLU A 392 -28.80 4.50 37.75
CA GLU A 392 -28.86 3.70 39.00
C GLU A 392 -29.87 4.31 39.97
N ASN A 393 -31.10 3.81 39.98
CA ASN A 393 -32.03 4.00 41.08
C ASN A 393 -33.14 2.94 41.07
N SER A 394 -33.44 2.38 42.24
CA SER A 394 -34.46 1.34 42.41
C SER A 394 -35.89 1.84 42.12
N LEU A 395 -36.22 3.10 42.44
CA LEU A 395 -37.52 3.73 42.16
C LEU A 395 -37.77 3.94 40.67
N ILE A 396 -36.75 4.23 39.89
CA ILE A 396 -36.84 4.36 38.42
C ILE A 396 -37.07 3.00 37.79
N ASN A 397 -36.50 1.93 38.31
CA ASN A 397 -36.73 0.58 37.80
C ASN A 397 -38.23 0.19 37.93
N ASP A 398 -38.95 0.65 38.94
CA ASP A 398 -40.39 0.37 39.10
C ASP A 398 -41.24 1.25 38.16
N ILE A 399 -40.88 2.51 37.96
CA ILE A 399 -41.55 3.42 37.01
C ILE A 399 -41.24 3.02 35.55
N LEU A 400 -40.02 2.56 35.25
CA LEU A 400 -39.58 2.14 33.92
C LEU A 400 -40.07 0.75 33.51
N SER A 401 -40.47 -0.08 34.48
CA SER A 401 -41.03 -1.40 34.16
C SER A 401 -42.34 -1.33 33.41
N GLU A 402 -43.06 -0.21 33.45
CA GLU A 402 -44.37 -0.05 32.84
C GLU A 402 -44.39 0.90 31.61
N LYS A 403 -43.31 1.65 31.32
CA LYS A 403 -43.32 2.73 30.31
C LYS A 403 -42.13 2.70 29.35
N ASN A 404 -42.36 3.15 28.11
CA ASN A 404 -41.32 3.29 27.07
C ASN A 404 -40.51 4.56 27.29
N ILE A 405 -39.19 4.49 27.20
CA ILE A 405 -38.28 5.63 27.25
C ILE A 405 -37.70 5.86 25.87
N ILE A 406 -37.83 7.09 25.38
CA ILE A 406 -37.21 7.53 24.14
C ILE A 406 -35.96 8.33 24.47
N PHE A 407 -34.80 7.81 24.07
CA PHE A 407 -33.56 8.56 24.10
C PHE A 407 -33.28 9.16 22.73
N GLN A 408 -33.06 10.46 22.72
CA GLN A 408 -32.73 11.21 21.52
C GLN A 408 -31.38 11.90 21.75
N ALA A 409 -30.38 11.54 20.95
CA ALA A 409 -29.12 12.25 20.90
C ALA A 409 -29.09 13.12 19.64
N ILE A 410 -28.84 14.39 19.79
CA ILE A 410 -28.71 15.34 18.69
C ILE A 410 -27.26 15.78 18.66
N ILE A 411 -26.58 15.47 17.58
CA ILE A 411 -25.19 15.85 17.34
C ILE A 411 -25.20 17.04 16.38
N LYS A 412 -24.59 18.14 16.79
CA LYS A 412 -24.38 19.28 15.90
C LYS A 412 -23.02 19.16 15.23
N ASP A 413 -23.01 18.82 13.94
CA ASP A 413 -21.82 18.84 13.09
C ASP A 413 -21.90 20.05 12.13
N LYS A 414 -21.08 21.07 12.40
CA LYS A 414 -21.10 22.37 11.70
C LYS A 414 -22.52 22.96 11.64
N ASP A 415 -23.21 22.81 10.51
CA ASP A 415 -24.56 23.33 10.27
C ASP A 415 -25.63 22.21 10.19
N ARG A 416 -25.28 20.97 10.47
CA ARG A 416 -26.21 19.82 10.42
C ARG A 416 -26.44 19.24 11.80
N TYR A 417 -27.67 18.76 12.02
CA TYR A 417 -28.06 18.03 13.22
C TYR A 417 -28.26 16.56 12.84
N ILE A 418 -27.49 15.68 13.49
CA ILE A 418 -27.70 14.23 13.38
C ILE A 418 -28.53 13.81 14.58
N GLU A 419 -29.71 13.29 14.34
CA GLU A 419 -30.64 12.84 15.37
C GLU A 419 -30.66 11.31 15.43
N ILE A 420 -30.35 10.75 16.60
CA ILE A 420 -30.40 9.31 16.85
C ILE A 420 -31.48 9.06 17.91
N LYS A 421 -32.52 8.34 17.56
CA LYS A 421 -33.57 7.90 18.49
C LYS A 421 -33.42 6.45 18.84
N LYS A 422 -33.46 6.11 20.11
CA LYS A 422 -33.49 4.75 20.60
C LYS A 422 -34.66 4.57 21.56
N LEU A 423 -35.56 3.67 21.20
CA LEU A 423 -36.69 3.26 22.02
C LEU A 423 -36.28 2.08 22.89
N ILE A 424 -36.44 2.19 24.21
CA ILE A 424 -36.13 1.09 25.15
C ILE A 424 -37.42 0.59 25.72
N LYS A 425 -37.73 -0.66 25.52
CA LYS A 425 -38.87 -1.36 26.04
C LYS A 425 -38.43 -2.24 27.21
N ASN A 426 -39.05 -2.05 28.39
CA ASN A 426 -39.08 -2.98 29.54
C ASN A 426 -37.76 -3.71 29.89
N ASN A 427 -36.76 -3.05 30.50
CA ASN A 427 -35.59 -3.74 31.04
C ASN A 427 -35.08 -3.15 32.36
N LYS A 428 -34.76 -4.02 33.30
CA LYS A 428 -34.42 -3.68 34.71
C LYS A 428 -33.03 -3.05 34.92
N ASN A 429 -32.12 -3.11 33.95
CA ASN A 429 -30.79 -2.44 34.00
C ASN A 429 -30.52 -1.81 32.67
N ILE A 430 -30.56 -0.48 32.61
CA ILE A 430 -30.45 0.24 31.36
C ILE A 430 -29.04 0.85 31.25
N ALA A 431 -28.15 0.17 30.54
CA ALA A 431 -26.96 0.79 29.98
C ALA A 431 -27.25 1.19 28.54
N ILE A 432 -27.27 2.49 28.25
CA ILE A 432 -27.54 3.00 26.91
C ILE A 432 -26.20 3.38 26.30
N LYS A 433 -25.87 2.74 25.18
CA LYS A 433 -24.66 3.03 24.42
C LYS A 433 -25.05 3.72 23.12
N PHE A 434 -24.44 4.86 22.87
CA PHE A 434 -24.49 5.57 21.60
C PHE A 434 -23.07 5.58 21.02
N ASP A 435 -22.92 5.06 19.82
CA ASP A 435 -21.67 5.09 19.06
C ASP A 435 -21.79 6.20 17.99
N PHE A 436 -20.86 7.16 18.00
CA PHE A 436 -20.84 8.25 17.05
C PHE A 436 -19.48 8.29 16.35
N ASP A 437 -19.51 8.50 15.04
CA ASP A 437 -18.34 8.89 14.28
C ASP A 437 -18.31 10.43 14.22
N ALA A 438 -17.58 11.06 15.13
CA ALA A 438 -17.46 12.51 15.15
C ALA A 438 -16.18 12.92 14.42
N ILE A 439 -16.37 13.61 13.30
CA ILE A 439 -15.24 14.13 12.50
C ILE A 439 -14.80 15.50 13.04
N THR A 440 -15.69 16.30 13.62
CA THR A 440 -15.39 17.67 14.07
C THR A 440 -16.32 18.21 15.15
N THR A 441 -17.11 17.38 15.81
CA THR A 441 -18.20 17.87 16.67
C THR A 441 -17.68 18.39 18.01
N LYS A 442 -18.02 19.63 18.28
CA LYS A 442 -17.77 20.24 19.59
C LYS A 442 -18.99 20.23 20.53
N LYS A 443 -20.16 19.83 20.04
CA LYS A 443 -21.40 19.87 20.83
C LYS A 443 -22.28 18.65 20.58
N ILE A 444 -22.66 17.97 21.66
CA ILE A 444 -23.65 16.90 21.65
C ILE A 444 -24.79 17.31 22.57
N ILE A 445 -26.01 17.34 22.05
CA ILE A 445 -27.23 17.62 22.83
C ILE A 445 -27.91 16.30 23.10
N LEU A 446 -28.08 15.95 24.37
CA LEU A 446 -28.82 14.77 24.77
C LEU A 446 -30.21 15.17 25.28
N LYS A 447 -31.25 14.58 24.68
CA LYS A 447 -32.65 14.75 25.11
C LYS A 447 -33.18 13.39 25.55
N ILE A 448 -33.65 13.32 26.78
CA ILE A 448 -34.33 12.16 27.35
C ILE A 448 -35.79 12.50 27.50
N SER A 449 -36.69 11.77 26.84
CA SER A 449 -38.13 11.96 26.98
C SER A 449 -38.80 10.68 27.42
N LEU A 450 -39.68 10.78 28.40
CA LEU A 450 -40.58 9.69 28.86
C LEU A 450 -41.88 9.78 28.07
N GLU A 451 -42.30 8.69 27.46
CA GLU A 451 -43.54 8.62 26.73
C GLU A 451 -44.70 8.38 27.74
N SER A 452 -45.10 9.39 28.53
CA SER A 452 -46.42 9.53 29.14
C SER A 452 -46.58 10.74 30.05
N ILE A 453 -47.73 11.35 29.96
CA ILE A 453 -48.51 12.29 30.84
C ILE A 453 -47.75 13.52 31.45
N TYR A 454 -46.44 13.41 31.69
CA TYR A 454 -45.58 14.50 32.14
C TYR A 454 -44.37 14.56 31.20
N ASP A 455 -44.29 15.63 30.38
CA ASP A 455 -43.10 15.91 29.58
C ASP A 455 -41.92 16.29 30.48
N PHE A 456 -41.17 15.30 30.92
CA PHE A 456 -39.85 15.51 31.47
C PHE A 456 -38.85 15.45 30.33
N SER A 457 -38.51 16.58 29.75
CA SER A 457 -37.41 16.68 28.83
C SER A 457 -36.14 17.17 29.54
N PHE A 458 -35.13 16.33 29.61
CA PHE A 458 -33.80 16.73 30.07
C PHE A 458 -32.95 17.03 28.86
N LYS A 459 -32.53 18.26 28.70
CA LYS A 459 -31.66 18.67 27.58
C LYS A 459 -30.28 19.01 28.12
N LYS A 460 -29.26 18.27 27.75
CA LYS A 460 -27.88 18.53 28.13
C LYS A 460 -27.01 18.68 26.88
N GLU A 461 -26.32 19.82 26.77
CA GLU A 461 -25.30 20.07 25.76
C GLU A 461 -23.92 19.67 26.31
N PHE A 462 -23.20 18.85 25.57
CA PHE A 462 -21.83 18.46 25.88
C PHE A 462 -20.86 19.20 24.98
N VAL A 463 -19.87 19.85 25.59
CA VAL A 463 -18.82 20.56 24.86
C VAL A 463 -17.49 19.93 25.23
N SER A 464 -16.63 19.71 24.24
CA SER A 464 -15.34 19.02 24.41
C SER A 464 -14.30 19.79 25.27
N ASN A 465 -14.64 20.96 25.79
CA ASN A 465 -13.73 21.80 26.57
C ASN A 465 -14.30 22.13 27.96
N THR A 466 -13.58 21.81 29.01
CA THR A 466 -14.02 21.85 30.40
C THR A 466 -14.47 23.22 30.92
N LYS A 467 -13.96 24.33 30.40
CA LYS A 467 -14.37 25.68 30.79
C LYS A 467 -15.70 26.14 30.17
N GLU A 468 -15.91 25.83 28.88
CA GLU A 468 -17.21 26.09 28.22
C GLU A 468 -18.33 25.21 28.79
N TYR A 469 -17.98 24.11 29.43
CA TYR A 469 -18.93 23.16 30.02
C TYR A 469 -19.65 23.74 31.24
N GLU A 470 -18.94 24.42 32.14
CA GLU A 470 -19.55 25.09 33.34
C GLU A 470 -20.43 26.25 32.92
N GLU A 471 -20.06 27.02 31.89
CA GLU A 471 -20.88 28.16 31.43
C GLU A 471 -22.21 27.70 30.78
N ILE A 472 -22.18 26.59 30.03
CA ILE A 472 -23.38 26.02 29.41
C ILE A 472 -24.27 25.35 30.45
N LEU A 473 -23.71 24.74 31.46
CA LEU A 473 -24.48 24.15 32.55
C LEU A 473 -25.24 25.20 33.35
N ASN A 474 -24.60 26.33 33.65
CA ASN A 474 -25.21 27.47 34.30
C ASN A 474 -26.30 28.10 33.47
N TYR A 475 -26.08 28.26 32.14
CA TYR A 475 -27.08 28.79 31.20
C TYR A 475 -28.35 27.91 31.08
N LEU A 476 -28.19 26.56 31.20
CA LEU A 476 -29.33 25.65 31.16
C LEU A 476 -30.12 25.64 32.50
N ILE A 477 -29.43 25.84 33.60
CA ILE A 477 -30.05 25.93 34.94
C ILE A 477 -30.91 27.20 35.03
N ASP A 478 -30.42 28.34 34.52
CA ASP A 478 -31.14 29.62 34.56
C ASP A 478 -32.41 29.70 33.68
N ARG A 479 -32.52 28.82 32.66
CA ARG A 479 -33.70 28.80 31.76
C ARG A 479 -34.77 27.80 32.08
N LEU A 480 -34.47 26.84 32.95
CA LEU A 480 -35.46 25.92 33.47
C LEU A 480 -35.88 26.51 34.83
N ASP A 481 -37.07 27.02 34.98
CA ASP A 481 -37.69 27.50 36.27
C ASP A 481 -37.78 26.39 37.34
N ILE A 482 -36.74 25.57 37.46
CA ILE A 482 -36.63 24.43 38.34
C ILE A 482 -35.25 24.48 38.98
N GLU A 483 -35.16 24.71 40.28
CA GLU A 483 -33.89 24.63 41.03
C GLU A 483 -33.37 23.21 41.08
N TYR A 484 -32.29 22.96 40.36
CA TYR A 484 -31.53 21.72 40.44
C TYR A 484 -30.22 21.98 41.19
N LYS A 485 -29.93 21.22 42.24
CA LYS A 485 -28.59 21.15 42.81
C LYS A 485 -27.82 20.03 42.13
N ILE A 486 -26.76 20.41 41.38
CA ILE A 486 -25.85 19.47 40.77
C ILE A 486 -24.63 19.33 41.65
N ASN A 487 -24.45 18.17 42.26
CA ASN A 487 -23.21 17.81 42.93
C ASN A 487 -22.35 16.99 41.96
N THR A 488 -21.25 17.59 41.47
CA THR A 488 -20.24 16.86 40.72
C THR A 488 -19.26 16.23 41.70
N ASN A 489 -19.24 14.91 41.78
CA ASN A 489 -18.09 14.22 42.34
C ASN A 489 -16.99 14.19 41.27
N GLU A 490 -15.73 14.40 41.70
CA GLU A 490 -14.58 14.47 40.82
C GLU A 490 -14.56 13.29 39.81
N GLY A 491 -14.52 13.62 38.54
CA GLY A 491 -14.46 12.63 37.46
C GLY A 491 -13.09 11.98 37.42
N VAL A 492 -13.07 10.67 37.22
CA VAL A 492 -11.83 9.90 37.03
C VAL A 492 -11.55 9.80 35.52
N ILE A 493 -10.36 10.21 35.12
CA ILE A 493 -9.92 10.12 33.72
C ILE A 493 -8.93 8.96 33.61
N TYR A 494 -9.26 8.00 32.79
CA TYR A 494 -8.38 6.88 32.42
C TYR A 494 -7.88 7.06 31.01
N LYS A 495 -6.57 6.95 30.81
CA LYS A 495 -5.95 6.99 29.50
C LYS A 495 -5.27 5.66 29.24
N THR A 496 -5.76 4.92 28.25
CA THR A 496 -5.03 3.82 27.61
C THR A 496 -4.36 4.33 26.34
N GLU A 497 -3.45 3.58 25.73
CA GLU A 497 -2.66 4.05 24.55
C GLU A 497 -3.52 4.60 23.42
N ASP A 498 -4.73 4.06 23.21
CA ASP A 498 -5.64 4.44 22.12
C ASP A 498 -7.02 4.95 22.58
N THR A 499 -7.29 4.98 23.89
CA THR A 499 -8.61 5.30 24.44
C THR A 499 -8.51 6.28 25.59
N LEU A 500 -9.24 7.38 25.49
CA LEU A 500 -9.46 8.30 26.60
C LEU A 500 -10.85 8.01 27.20
N ILE A 501 -10.89 7.53 28.44
CA ILE A 501 -12.15 7.26 29.17
C ILE A 501 -12.32 8.33 30.23
N LYS A 502 -13.40 9.07 30.15
CA LYS A 502 -13.79 10.06 31.14
C LYS A 502 -15.12 9.64 31.76
N GLN A 503 -15.07 9.31 33.02
CA GLN A 503 -16.25 8.94 33.83
C GLN A 503 -16.65 10.14 34.66
N ILE A 504 -17.88 10.63 34.52
CA ILE A 504 -18.42 11.73 35.28
C ILE A 504 -19.72 11.26 35.94
N ASN A 505 -19.78 11.35 37.27
CA ASN A 505 -20.96 11.00 38.03
C ASN A 505 -21.76 12.28 38.31
N TYR A 506 -23.02 12.28 37.91
CA TYR A 506 -23.94 13.38 38.16
C TYR A 506 -25.04 12.92 39.09
N LYS A 507 -25.29 13.72 40.12
CA LYS A 507 -26.44 13.54 41.00
C LYS A 507 -27.43 14.68 40.77
N ILE A 508 -28.60 14.37 40.27
CA ILE A 508 -29.67 15.33 40.05
C ILE A 508 -30.74 15.10 41.12
N SER A 509 -30.94 16.08 41.98
CA SER A 509 -32.00 16.06 42.96
C SER A 509 -33.06 17.09 42.61
N LYS A 510 -34.35 16.68 42.58
CA LYS A 510 -35.49 17.58 42.39
C LYS A 510 -36.13 17.86 43.75
N GLU A 511 -36.09 19.10 44.19
CA GLU A 511 -36.87 19.59 45.31
C GLU A 511 -38.21 20.12 44.81
N TYR A 512 -39.25 19.29 44.75
CA TYR A 512 -40.63 19.71 44.68
C TYR A 512 -41.57 18.69 45.33
N LEU A 513 -42.39 19.16 46.25
CA LEU A 513 -43.54 18.58 46.92
C LEU A 513 -43.95 17.16 46.40
N LEU A 514 -43.61 16.18 47.17
CA LEU A 514 -43.89 14.75 47.13
C LEU A 514 -42.69 13.92 46.63
N GLU A 515 -41.90 13.51 47.64
CA GLU A 515 -40.93 12.44 47.63
C GLU A 515 -39.71 12.54 46.67
N PHE A 516 -38.54 12.64 47.27
CA PHE A 516 -37.20 12.77 46.70
C PHE A 516 -36.90 11.70 45.65
N ILE A 517 -36.85 12.05 44.38
CA ILE A 517 -36.28 11.20 43.34
C ILE A 517 -34.84 11.65 43.12
N ASN A 518 -33.87 10.94 43.73
CA ASN A 518 -32.46 11.11 43.41
C ASN A 518 -32.10 10.26 42.19
N LEU A 519 -31.75 10.90 41.11
CA LEU A 519 -31.28 10.27 39.88
C LEU A 519 -29.75 10.31 39.83
N ASP A 520 -29.12 9.15 40.02
CA ASP A 520 -27.68 9.02 39.83
C ASP A 520 -27.44 8.62 38.36
N ILE A 521 -26.84 9.51 37.58
CA ILE A 521 -26.48 9.29 36.19
C ILE A 521 -24.97 9.19 36.11
N THR A 522 -24.46 8.05 35.73
CA THR A 522 -23.06 7.89 35.35
C THR A 522 -22.90 8.02 33.85
N LEU A 523 -22.20 9.06 33.42
CA LEU A 523 -21.83 9.27 32.04
C LEU A 523 -20.42 8.74 31.81
N VAL A 524 -20.27 7.81 30.91
CA VAL A 524 -18.96 7.35 30.43
C VAL A 524 -18.77 7.82 28.99
N GLU A 525 -17.81 8.71 28.80
CA GLU A 525 -17.36 9.19 27.50
C GLU A 525 -16.09 8.42 27.13
N GLU A 526 -16.16 7.64 26.06
CA GLU A 526 -15.04 6.87 25.54
C GLU A 526 -14.68 7.43 24.16
N ILE A 527 -13.48 7.97 24.04
CA ILE A 527 -12.96 8.48 22.76
C ILE A 527 -11.89 7.50 22.27
N THR A 528 -12.19 6.82 21.19
CA THR A 528 -11.25 5.89 20.55
C THR A 528 -10.83 6.43 19.20
N LYS A 529 -9.56 6.28 18.87
CA LYS A 529 -9.06 6.57 17.51
C LYS A 529 -9.33 5.39 16.61
N SER A 530 -9.73 5.66 15.37
CA SER A 530 -9.91 4.61 14.38
C SER A 530 -8.60 3.87 14.14
N LYS A 531 -8.68 2.53 14.16
CA LYS A 531 -7.54 1.65 13.91
C LYS A 531 -7.08 1.73 12.46
N PRO A 532 -5.79 1.43 12.17
CA PRO A 532 -5.36 1.25 10.78
C PRO A 532 -6.09 0.05 10.16
N LYS A 533 -6.50 0.19 8.91
CA LYS A 533 -7.22 -0.84 8.16
C LYS A 533 -6.27 -1.77 7.43
N ALA A 534 -6.54 -3.07 7.48
CA ALA A 534 -5.91 -4.06 6.61
C ALA A 534 -7.00 -4.76 5.80
N ILE A 535 -7.07 -4.47 4.51
CA ILE A 535 -8.13 -4.94 3.62
C ILE A 535 -7.53 -5.93 2.63
N PHE A 536 -8.09 -7.12 2.56
CA PHE A 536 -7.70 -8.15 1.60
C PHE A 536 -8.82 -8.39 0.61
N MET A 537 -8.51 -8.39 -0.68
CA MET A 537 -9.48 -8.59 -1.74
C MET A 537 -9.32 -10.00 -2.33
N GLY A 538 -10.21 -10.91 -1.94
CA GLY A 538 -10.27 -12.26 -2.48
C GLY A 538 -10.87 -12.27 -3.88
N ILE A 539 -10.03 -12.48 -4.89
CA ILE A 539 -10.40 -12.41 -6.30
C ILE A 539 -10.34 -13.80 -6.91
N PRO A 540 -11.47 -14.35 -7.44
CA PRO A 540 -11.46 -15.67 -8.02
C PRO A 540 -10.61 -15.72 -9.30
N ASP A 541 -9.72 -16.70 -9.40
CA ASP A 541 -8.90 -16.97 -10.58
C ASP A 541 -9.70 -17.71 -11.68
N PHE A 542 -10.77 -18.43 -11.28
CA PHE A 542 -11.66 -19.19 -12.15
C PHE A 542 -12.80 -18.36 -12.76
N ASP A 543 -13.11 -17.17 -12.22
CA ASP A 543 -14.21 -16.29 -12.71
C ASP A 543 -13.76 -14.82 -12.70
N LYS A 544 -13.14 -14.42 -13.80
CA LYS A 544 -12.63 -13.05 -13.96
C LYS A 544 -13.72 -11.98 -14.08
N SER A 545 -14.99 -12.35 -14.30
CA SER A 545 -16.07 -11.38 -14.43
C SER A 545 -16.29 -10.55 -13.16
N LYS A 546 -16.05 -11.14 -11.99
CA LYS A 546 -16.21 -10.50 -10.69
C LYS A 546 -15.07 -9.52 -10.37
N ASN A 547 -13.92 -9.64 -11.03
CA ASN A 547 -12.74 -8.83 -10.76
C ASN A 547 -12.96 -7.33 -11.03
N LEU A 548 -13.97 -7.00 -11.84
CA LEU A 548 -14.42 -5.62 -12.05
C LEU A 548 -14.77 -4.90 -10.74
N ILE A 549 -15.37 -5.63 -9.79
CA ILE A 549 -15.74 -5.03 -8.48
C ILE A 549 -14.49 -4.63 -7.67
N ALA A 550 -13.42 -5.44 -7.75
CA ALA A 550 -12.15 -5.09 -7.11
C ALA A 550 -11.53 -3.83 -7.71
N THR A 551 -11.61 -3.64 -9.05
CA THR A 551 -11.10 -2.40 -9.67
C THR A 551 -11.93 -1.19 -9.29
N LEU A 552 -13.25 -1.30 -9.22
CA LEU A 552 -14.14 -0.24 -8.71
C LEU A 552 -13.79 0.14 -7.26
N PHE A 553 -13.57 -0.88 -6.40
CA PHE A 553 -13.16 -0.66 -5.03
C PHE A 553 -11.84 0.12 -4.94
N LEU A 554 -10.81 -0.28 -5.69
CA LEU A 554 -9.51 0.37 -5.69
C LEU A 554 -9.57 1.82 -6.18
N GLU A 555 -10.32 2.07 -7.26
CA GLU A 555 -10.47 3.43 -7.81
C GLU A 555 -11.23 4.34 -6.86
N GLN A 556 -12.32 3.86 -6.24
CA GLN A 556 -13.08 4.64 -5.27
C GLN A 556 -12.28 4.91 -3.99
N ALA A 557 -11.59 3.91 -3.45
CA ALA A 557 -10.71 4.08 -2.31
C ALA A 557 -9.65 5.15 -2.58
N TYR A 558 -8.98 5.05 -3.74
CA TYR A 558 -7.99 6.06 -4.14
C TYR A 558 -8.62 7.46 -4.32
N PHE A 559 -9.77 7.56 -4.98
CA PHE A 559 -10.46 8.84 -5.21
C PHE A 559 -10.77 9.55 -3.90
N VAL A 560 -11.40 8.85 -2.95
CA VAL A 560 -11.75 9.41 -1.64
C VAL A 560 -10.51 9.88 -0.88
N LEU A 561 -9.49 9.03 -0.81
CA LEU A 561 -8.25 9.34 -0.11
C LEU A 561 -7.51 10.52 -0.76
N ALA A 562 -7.39 10.52 -2.08
CA ALA A 562 -6.68 11.56 -2.82
C ALA A 562 -7.41 12.91 -2.75
N LYS A 563 -8.75 12.91 -2.88
CA LYS A 563 -9.59 14.10 -2.74
C LYS A 563 -9.46 14.71 -1.35
N LYS A 564 -9.67 13.90 -0.32
CA LYS A 564 -9.59 14.37 1.07
C LYS A 564 -8.17 14.83 1.44
N ALA A 565 -7.13 14.12 1.00
CA ALA A 565 -5.76 14.57 1.17
C ALA A 565 -5.52 15.93 0.53
N THR A 566 -5.96 16.13 -0.70
CA THR A 566 -5.82 17.41 -1.42
C THR A 566 -6.52 18.58 -0.69
N LEU A 567 -7.66 18.32 -0.07
CA LEU A 567 -8.43 19.31 0.68
C LEU A 567 -7.93 19.50 2.12
N SER A 568 -7.18 18.52 2.67
CA SER A 568 -6.66 18.60 4.03
C SER A 568 -5.56 19.67 4.16
N LYS A 569 -5.33 20.15 5.39
CA LYS A 569 -4.27 21.13 5.69
C LYS A 569 -2.88 20.59 5.39
N SER A 570 -2.64 19.30 5.65
CA SER A 570 -1.36 18.62 5.42
C SER A 570 -1.11 18.29 3.95
N LYS A 571 -2.15 18.37 3.08
CA LYS A 571 -2.14 17.88 1.69
C LYS A 571 -1.80 16.38 1.57
N ALA A 572 -1.97 15.63 2.65
CA ALA A 572 -1.63 14.21 2.75
C ALA A 572 -2.60 13.49 3.70
N CYS A 573 -2.65 12.18 3.62
CA CYS A 573 -3.32 11.33 4.59
C CYS A 573 -2.64 11.41 5.97
N ASP A 574 -3.37 11.14 7.04
CA ASP A 574 -2.82 11.13 8.41
C ASP A 574 -1.86 9.94 8.60
N ARG A 575 -2.12 8.83 7.92
CA ARG A 575 -1.27 7.62 7.92
C ARG A 575 -0.89 7.24 6.50
N ASP A 576 0.22 6.50 6.35
CA ASP A 576 0.59 5.92 5.06
C ASP A 576 -0.46 4.89 4.64
N VAL A 577 -0.75 4.80 3.34
CA VAL A 577 -1.65 3.80 2.77
C VAL A 577 -0.91 3.02 1.69
N PHE A 578 -0.81 1.69 1.85
CA PHE A 578 -0.21 0.81 0.86
C PHE A 578 -1.28 0.12 0.02
N PHE A 579 -1.19 0.27 -1.29
CA PHE A 579 -1.96 -0.49 -2.27
C PHE A 579 -1.07 -1.61 -2.83
N GLY A 580 -1.30 -2.83 -2.39
CA GLY A 580 -0.60 -4.03 -2.85
C GLY A 580 -1.38 -4.72 -3.96
N LEU A 581 -0.93 -4.56 -5.19
CA LEU A 581 -1.54 -5.18 -6.37
C LEU A 581 -0.82 -6.49 -6.70
N GLU A 582 -1.08 -7.54 -5.90
CA GLU A 582 -0.56 -8.88 -6.18
C GLU A 582 -1.21 -9.43 -7.44
N GLU A 583 -0.40 -9.92 -8.34
CA GLU A 583 -0.84 -10.41 -9.65
C GLU A 583 -1.72 -9.40 -10.43
N LEU A 584 -1.20 -8.20 -10.66
CA LEU A 584 -1.89 -7.15 -11.42
C LEU A 584 -2.52 -7.66 -12.72
N GLY A 585 -1.96 -8.68 -13.36
CA GLY A 585 -2.49 -9.30 -14.57
C GLY A 585 -3.80 -10.06 -14.42
N GLN A 586 -4.27 -10.31 -13.21
CA GLN A 586 -5.59 -10.92 -12.96
C GLN A 586 -6.70 -9.88 -12.86
N LEU A 587 -6.36 -8.62 -12.58
CA LEU A 587 -7.32 -7.53 -12.54
C LEU A 587 -7.63 -7.03 -13.95
N PRO A 588 -8.88 -6.61 -14.23
CA PRO A 588 -9.17 -5.76 -15.37
C PRO A 588 -8.29 -4.51 -15.36
N VAL A 589 -8.07 -3.93 -16.53
CA VAL A 589 -7.27 -2.71 -16.65
C VAL A 589 -7.87 -1.61 -15.78
N ILE A 590 -7.13 -1.17 -14.78
CA ILE A 590 -7.45 0.00 -13.96
C ILE A 590 -7.03 1.23 -14.78
N LYS A 591 -7.98 1.85 -15.50
CA LYS A 591 -7.67 2.91 -16.49
C LYS A 591 -6.86 4.05 -15.89
N ASN A 592 -7.15 4.42 -14.66
CA ASN A 592 -6.52 5.55 -13.99
C ASN A 592 -5.24 5.19 -13.24
N LEU A 593 -4.81 3.92 -13.22
CA LEU A 593 -3.61 3.48 -12.48
C LEU A 593 -2.33 4.27 -12.83
N PRO A 594 -2.04 4.60 -14.11
CA PRO A 594 -0.86 5.40 -14.44
C PRO A 594 -0.86 6.78 -13.77
N ASN A 595 -2.02 7.45 -13.71
CA ASN A 595 -2.18 8.72 -13.02
C ASN A 595 -2.11 8.55 -11.50
N MET A 596 -2.77 7.52 -10.97
CA MET A 596 -2.74 7.20 -9.54
C MET A 596 -1.29 7.04 -9.06
N VAL A 597 -0.49 6.25 -9.75
CA VAL A 597 0.93 6.02 -9.41
C VAL A 597 1.76 7.32 -9.55
N SER A 598 1.44 8.17 -10.53
CA SER A 598 2.19 9.42 -10.75
C SER A 598 1.94 10.48 -9.66
N MET A 599 0.74 10.52 -9.07
CA MET A 599 0.28 11.64 -8.23
C MET A 599 0.15 11.32 -6.74
N SER A 600 0.33 10.05 -6.33
CA SER A 600 -0.10 9.57 -5.00
C SER A 600 0.94 9.72 -3.89
N LEU A 601 2.24 9.75 -4.20
CA LEU A 601 3.30 9.78 -3.18
C LEU A 601 3.22 11.00 -2.25
N SER A 602 2.91 12.17 -2.81
CA SER A 602 2.72 13.41 -2.03
C SER A 602 1.56 13.30 -1.02
N LYS A 603 0.62 12.38 -1.26
CA LYS A 603 -0.55 12.15 -0.42
C LYS A 603 -0.35 11.00 0.59
N ARG A 604 0.89 10.47 0.72
CA ARG A 604 1.23 9.30 1.54
C ARG A 604 0.57 8.00 1.07
N ILE A 605 0.22 7.91 -0.21
CA ILE A 605 -0.31 6.70 -0.83
C ILE A 605 0.80 6.04 -1.65
N LYS A 606 1.13 4.79 -1.33
CA LYS A 606 2.23 4.02 -1.91
C LYS A 606 1.70 2.77 -2.60
N PHE A 607 2.23 2.47 -3.79
CA PHE A 607 1.87 1.26 -4.52
C PHE A 607 2.98 0.21 -4.43
N ILE A 608 2.57 -1.03 -4.22
CA ILE A 608 3.36 -2.26 -4.39
C ILE A 608 2.73 -3.02 -5.55
N ILE A 609 3.35 -2.98 -6.71
CA ILE A 609 2.83 -3.58 -7.94
C ILE A 609 3.61 -4.86 -8.20
N VAL A 610 2.91 -5.98 -8.32
CA VAL A 610 3.52 -7.29 -8.56
C VAL A 610 3.14 -7.80 -9.93
N ILE A 611 4.14 -8.08 -10.75
CA ILE A 611 4.01 -8.60 -12.12
C ILE A 611 4.91 -9.81 -12.35
N GLN A 612 4.62 -10.56 -13.39
CA GLN A 612 5.46 -11.70 -13.77
C GLN A 612 6.62 -11.30 -14.70
N SER A 613 6.39 -10.31 -15.57
CA SER A 613 7.37 -9.77 -16.51
C SER A 613 6.98 -8.35 -16.97
N PHE A 614 7.90 -7.62 -17.55
CA PHE A 614 7.59 -6.32 -18.17
C PHE A 614 6.66 -6.41 -19.37
N ILE A 615 6.64 -7.55 -20.07
CA ILE A 615 5.72 -7.81 -21.18
C ILE A 615 4.28 -7.76 -20.69
N GLN A 616 3.97 -8.38 -19.55
CA GLN A 616 2.62 -8.36 -18.96
C GLN A 616 2.13 -6.92 -18.73
N LEU A 617 2.99 -6.03 -18.23
CA LEU A 617 2.63 -4.63 -18.03
C LEU A 617 2.38 -3.89 -19.35
N LYS A 618 3.17 -4.20 -20.37
CA LYS A 618 3.00 -3.64 -21.71
C LYS A 618 1.72 -4.13 -22.39
N GLU A 619 1.37 -5.40 -22.25
CA GLU A 619 0.12 -5.97 -22.79
C GLU A 619 -1.11 -5.32 -22.15
N LEU A 620 -1.10 -5.14 -20.82
CA LEU A 620 -2.23 -4.57 -20.09
C LEU A 620 -2.41 -3.07 -20.35
N TYR A 621 -1.32 -2.30 -20.31
CA TYR A 621 -1.37 -0.83 -20.29
C TYR A 621 -0.76 -0.19 -21.53
N LYS A 622 -0.26 -0.96 -22.50
CA LYS A 622 0.42 -0.45 -23.70
C LYS A 622 1.52 0.57 -23.32
N GLU A 623 1.53 1.75 -23.94
CA GLU A 623 2.50 2.81 -23.65
C GLU A 623 2.39 3.34 -22.21
N ALA A 624 1.19 3.35 -21.64
CA ALA A 624 0.98 3.79 -20.27
C ALA A 624 1.65 2.85 -19.22
N GLY A 625 1.96 1.60 -19.58
CA GLY A 625 2.74 0.70 -18.75
C GLY A 625 4.15 1.23 -18.45
N THR A 626 4.72 2.01 -19.37
CA THR A 626 6.01 2.68 -19.17
C THR A 626 5.92 3.76 -18.09
N ILE A 627 4.79 4.47 -18.00
CA ILE A 627 4.55 5.46 -16.95
C ILE A 627 4.55 4.78 -15.58
N ILE A 628 3.82 3.67 -15.44
CA ILE A 628 3.76 2.89 -14.18
C ILE A 628 5.16 2.44 -13.79
N LYS A 629 5.90 1.81 -14.71
CA LYS A 629 7.25 1.31 -14.48
C LYS A 629 8.22 2.42 -14.03
N ASN A 630 8.20 3.58 -14.71
CA ASN A 630 9.12 4.67 -14.43
C ASN A 630 8.83 5.40 -13.10
N ASN A 631 7.60 5.35 -12.60
CA ASN A 631 7.25 5.89 -11.30
C ASN A 631 7.59 4.94 -10.13
N CYS A 632 7.89 3.66 -10.41
CA CYS A 632 8.35 2.73 -9.39
C CYS A 632 9.86 2.89 -9.19
N SER A 633 10.22 3.55 -8.09
CA SER A 633 11.64 3.85 -7.77
C SER A 633 12.43 2.62 -7.37
N ASN A 634 11.78 1.66 -6.71
CA ASN A 634 12.36 0.37 -6.40
C ASN A 634 11.79 -0.69 -7.34
N ILE A 635 12.67 -1.41 -8.02
CA ILE A 635 12.32 -2.61 -8.79
C ILE A 635 12.98 -3.79 -8.08
N ILE A 636 12.16 -4.65 -7.50
CA ILE A 636 12.57 -5.86 -6.81
C ILE A 636 12.44 -7.03 -7.78
N PHE A 637 13.57 -7.54 -8.24
CA PHE A 637 13.61 -8.67 -9.16
C PHE A 637 13.92 -9.96 -8.40
N ILE A 638 13.04 -10.96 -8.55
CA ILE A 638 13.17 -12.29 -7.91
C ILE A 638 13.54 -13.34 -8.95
N ALA A 639 12.75 -13.51 -10.01
CA ALA A 639 13.01 -14.46 -11.08
C ALA A 639 12.15 -14.18 -12.31
N THR A 640 12.63 -14.52 -13.49
CA THR A 640 11.85 -14.49 -14.75
C THR A 640 12.35 -15.54 -15.72
N ASN A 641 11.46 -16.05 -16.58
CA ASN A 641 11.83 -16.83 -17.77
C ASN A 641 11.81 -15.98 -19.05
N ASP A 642 11.41 -14.71 -18.94
CA ASP A 642 11.34 -13.80 -20.07
C ASP A 642 12.70 -13.16 -20.36
N LYS A 643 13.19 -13.37 -21.58
CA LYS A 643 14.50 -12.89 -22.05
C LYS A 643 14.56 -11.36 -22.11
N ASP A 644 13.47 -10.70 -22.50
CA ASP A 644 13.45 -9.24 -22.64
C ASP A 644 13.47 -8.57 -21.26
N THR A 645 12.73 -9.10 -20.30
CA THR A 645 12.81 -8.66 -18.89
C THR A 645 14.22 -8.87 -18.32
N ALA A 646 14.83 -10.05 -18.54
CA ALA A 646 16.19 -10.31 -18.07
C ALA A 646 17.22 -9.37 -18.71
N LYS A 647 17.08 -9.07 -20.00
CA LYS A 647 17.92 -8.11 -20.71
C LYS A 647 17.77 -6.71 -20.15
N GLU A 648 16.54 -6.25 -19.91
CA GLU A 648 16.30 -4.91 -19.34
C GLU A 648 16.86 -4.79 -17.91
N ILE A 649 16.71 -5.83 -17.05
CA ILE A 649 17.32 -5.85 -15.72
C ILE A 649 18.84 -5.76 -15.80
N SER A 650 19.46 -6.56 -16.68
CA SER A 650 20.91 -6.51 -16.92
C SER A 650 21.39 -5.13 -17.37
N GLU A 651 20.65 -4.48 -18.29
CA GLU A 651 20.94 -3.13 -18.78
C GLU A 651 20.79 -2.07 -17.68
N LYS A 652 19.74 -2.15 -16.87
CA LYS A 652 19.52 -1.25 -15.73
C LYS A 652 20.56 -1.43 -14.62
N CYS A 653 21.14 -2.62 -14.45
CA CYS A 653 22.27 -2.84 -13.57
C CYS A 653 23.52 -2.07 -14.02
N GLY A 654 23.70 -1.91 -15.33
CA GLY A 654 24.74 -1.10 -15.94
C GLY A 654 26.04 -1.85 -16.23
N ASP A 655 27.03 -1.10 -16.65
CA ASP A 655 28.31 -1.60 -17.13
C ASP A 655 29.47 -1.20 -16.20
N GLU A 656 30.47 -2.06 -16.12
CA GLU A 656 31.80 -1.79 -15.52
C GLU A 656 32.88 -1.73 -16.60
N THR A 657 33.91 -0.92 -16.37
CA THR A 657 35.10 -0.91 -17.22
C THR A 657 36.03 -2.03 -16.80
N ILE A 658 36.33 -2.95 -17.69
CA ILE A 658 37.34 -3.98 -17.47
C ILE A 658 38.55 -3.77 -18.39
N ILE A 659 39.72 -4.16 -17.93
CA ILE A 659 40.94 -4.16 -18.73
C ILE A 659 41.08 -5.55 -19.36
N LYS A 660 41.03 -5.61 -20.68
CA LYS A 660 41.43 -6.80 -21.45
C LYS A 660 42.92 -6.72 -21.77
N THR A 661 43.69 -7.68 -21.31
CA THR A 661 45.12 -7.82 -21.65
C THR A 661 45.26 -8.92 -22.69
N SER A 662 45.66 -8.55 -23.88
CA SER A 662 46.01 -9.49 -24.95
C SER A 662 47.53 -9.67 -24.98
N LYS A 663 47.96 -10.92 -24.94
CA LYS A 663 49.39 -11.31 -25.06
C LYS A 663 49.60 -11.97 -26.39
N SER A 664 50.42 -11.35 -27.25
CA SER A 664 50.81 -11.95 -28.53
C SER A 664 52.31 -12.17 -28.52
N GLY A 665 52.77 -13.33 -28.94
CA GLY A 665 54.18 -13.72 -29.07
C GLY A 665 54.36 -15.24 -29.05
N ASN A 666 55.33 -15.74 -29.78
CA ASN A 666 55.71 -17.18 -29.72
C ASN A 666 56.31 -17.53 -28.37
N MET A 667 56.19 -18.78 -27.98
CA MET A 667 56.61 -19.27 -26.66
C MET A 667 58.11 -19.10 -26.33
N LEU A 668 58.93 -18.87 -27.37
CA LEU A 668 60.36 -18.69 -27.32
C LEU A 668 60.85 -17.24 -27.48
N ASP A 669 59.93 -16.27 -27.71
CA ASP A 669 60.30 -14.86 -27.92
C ASP A 669 60.35 -14.12 -26.58
N MET A 670 61.47 -13.54 -26.24
CA MET A 670 61.63 -12.70 -25.03
C MET A 670 60.86 -11.38 -25.13
N THR A 671 60.32 -11.03 -26.28
CA THR A 671 59.54 -9.78 -26.53
C THR A 671 58.05 -10.11 -26.62
N LYS A 672 57.41 -10.49 -25.52
CA LYS A 672 55.95 -10.57 -25.44
C LYS A 672 55.37 -9.15 -25.44
N ARG A 673 54.64 -8.80 -26.51
CA ARG A 673 53.83 -7.56 -26.53
C ARG A 673 52.55 -7.80 -25.74
N GLU A 674 52.43 -7.11 -24.61
CA GLU A 674 51.18 -6.99 -23.90
C GLU A 674 50.44 -5.74 -24.39
N SER A 675 49.27 -5.91 -24.99
CA SER A 675 48.34 -4.83 -25.30
C SER A 675 47.21 -4.83 -24.31
N SER A 676 47.03 -3.75 -23.59
CA SER A 676 45.92 -3.56 -22.65
C SER A 676 44.92 -2.56 -23.24
N SER A 677 43.66 -2.97 -23.38
CA SER A 677 42.57 -2.13 -23.81
C SER A 677 41.44 -2.14 -22.78
N SER A 678 40.79 -0.98 -22.59
CA SER A 678 39.55 -0.92 -21.79
C SER A 678 38.37 -1.34 -22.66
N THR A 679 37.44 -2.09 -22.06
CA THR A 679 36.19 -2.47 -22.68
C THR A 679 35.09 -2.47 -21.62
N ASN A 680 33.85 -2.34 -22.06
CA ASN A 680 32.70 -2.49 -21.16
C ASN A 680 32.42 -3.98 -20.90
N LYS A 681 31.91 -4.24 -19.70
CA LYS A 681 31.31 -5.50 -19.31
C LYS A 681 30.11 -5.21 -18.46
N LYS A 682 28.98 -5.86 -18.75
CA LYS A 682 27.82 -5.79 -17.88
C LYS A 682 28.15 -6.37 -16.51
N ILE A 683 27.73 -5.70 -15.43
CA ILE A 683 27.98 -6.19 -14.07
C ILE A 683 27.24 -7.50 -13.77
N ILE A 684 26.13 -7.74 -14.51
CA ILE A 684 25.44 -9.04 -14.56
C ILE A 684 24.94 -9.26 -16.00
N LEU A 685 25.14 -10.44 -16.55
CA LEU A 685 24.67 -10.78 -17.89
C LEU A 685 23.18 -11.16 -17.83
N ALA A 686 22.45 -10.96 -18.94
CA ALA A 686 21.05 -11.40 -19.04
C ALA A 686 20.88 -12.91 -18.81
N GLN A 687 21.87 -13.71 -19.17
CA GLN A 687 21.89 -15.16 -18.90
C GLN A 687 21.98 -15.45 -17.39
N ASP A 688 22.79 -14.70 -16.65
CA ASP A 688 22.92 -14.84 -15.19
C ASP A 688 21.64 -14.39 -14.48
N VAL A 689 20.96 -13.38 -15.02
CA VAL A 689 19.65 -12.92 -14.51
C VAL A 689 18.59 -14.01 -14.69
N LEU A 690 18.59 -14.76 -15.80
CA LEU A 690 17.70 -15.91 -16.02
C LEU A 690 18.02 -17.10 -15.10
N GLN A 691 19.23 -17.17 -14.57
CA GLN A 691 19.73 -18.28 -13.73
C GLN A 691 19.94 -17.86 -12.27
N ILE A 692 19.27 -16.79 -11.83
CA ILE A 692 19.35 -16.33 -10.44
C ILE A 692 18.88 -17.45 -9.50
N LYS A 693 19.60 -17.65 -8.40
CA LYS A 693 19.31 -18.74 -7.48
C LYS A 693 18.10 -18.41 -6.60
N GLN A 694 17.51 -19.45 -6.06
CA GLN A 694 16.44 -19.31 -5.08
C GLN A 694 16.90 -18.44 -3.91
N ASN A 695 16.04 -17.54 -3.43
CA ASN A 695 16.26 -16.56 -2.36
C ASN A 695 17.22 -15.40 -2.71
N GLU A 696 17.92 -15.45 -3.84
CA GLU A 696 18.67 -14.29 -4.34
C GLU A 696 17.71 -13.27 -4.97
N THR A 697 17.99 -11.98 -4.80
CA THR A 697 17.19 -10.90 -5.36
C THR A 697 18.06 -9.76 -5.85
N ILE A 698 17.64 -9.11 -6.94
CA ILE A 698 18.28 -7.87 -7.43
C ILE A 698 17.32 -6.71 -7.17
N ILE A 699 17.81 -5.65 -6.54
CA ILE A 699 17.01 -4.45 -6.29
C ILE A 699 17.64 -3.26 -7.00
N LEU A 700 16.88 -2.69 -7.93
CA LEU A 700 17.18 -1.44 -8.59
C LEU A 700 16.48 -0.31 -7.84
N ARG A 701 17.17 0.80 -7.59
CA ARG A 701 16.71 1.88 -6.73
C ARG A 701 17.09 3.25 -7.30
N THR A 702 16.25 3.79 -8.14
CA THR A 702 16.59 4.97 -8.95
C THR A 702 16.58 6.29 -8.18
N LEU A 703 15.76 6.43 -7.14
CA LEU A 703 15.59 7.68 -6.38
C LEU A 703 16.37 7.75 -5.06
N LYS A 704 17.10 6.71 -4.65
CA LYS A 704 17.91 6.77 -3.43
C LYS A 704 19.14 7.64 -3.66
N ARG A 705 19.12 8.88 -3.19
CA ARG A 705 20.16 9.90 -3.45
C ARG A 705 21.02 10.25 -2.25
N THR A 706 20.58 9.86 -1.05
CA THR A 706 21.28 10.17 0.20
C THR A 706 21.34 8.95 1.11
N ASP A 707 22.38 8.89 1.93
CA ASP A 707 22.46 7.94 3.05
C ASP A 707 21.64 8.43 4.26
N LEU A 708 21.65 7.66 5.37
CA LEU A 708 20.96 8.01 6.61
C LEU A 708 21.51 9.28 7.29
N LYS A 709 22.72 9.73 6.94
CA LYS A 709 23.35 10.94 7.45
C LYS A 709 23.15 12.15 6.54
N GLY A 710 22.44 11.98 5.39
CA GLY A 710 22.20 13.03 4.41
C GLY A 710 23.33 13.22 3.38
N ASN A 711 24.37 12.39 3.38
CA ASN A 711 25.44 12.46 2.39
C ASN A 711 24.92 11.96 1.01
N LYS A 712 25.34 12.62 -0.06
CA LYS A 712 24.99 12.22 -1.44
C LYS A 712 25.61 10.87 -1.78
N ILE A 713 24.83 9.99 -2.38
CA ILE A 713 25.24 8.64 -2.82
C ILE A 713 24.89 8.40 -4.28
N ILE A 714 25.58 7.42 -4.88
CA ILE A 714 25.19 6.83 -6.17
C ILE A 714 24.32 5.59 -5.87
N PRO A 715 23.10 5.49 -6.42
CA PRO A 715 22.18 4.38 -6.14
C PRO A 715 22.57 3.11 -6.93
N TYR A 716 23.71 2.52 -6.62
CA TYR A 716 24.10 1.25 -7.22
C TYR A 716 23.06 0.16 -6.93
N PRO A 717 22.82 -0.78 -7.86
CA PRO A 717 21.93 -1.90 -7.63
C PRO A 717 22.40 -2.74 -6.43
N ILE A 718 21.45 -3.35 -5.72
CA ILE A 718 21.73 -4.30 -4.65
C ILE A 718 21.53 -5.70 -5.19
N PHE A 719 22.49 -6.59 -4.98
CA PHE A 719 22.34 -8.00 -5.23
C PHE A 719 22.40 -8.76 -3.90
N ASN A 720 21.22 -9.11 -3.39
CA ASN A 720 21.09 -9.92 -2.19
C ASN A 720 21.46 -11.36 -2.49
N ARG A 721 22.60 -11.79 -1.95
CA ARG A 721 23.14 -13.14 -2.11
C ARG A 721 24.04 -13.51 -0.93
N GLY A 722 24.14 -14.80 -0.61
CA GLY A 722 24.95 -15.28 0.50
C GLY A 722 24.48 -14.71 1.84
N GLU A 723 25.28 -13.91 2.53
CA GLU A 723 24.94 -13.34 3.84
C GLU A 723 23.78 -12.31 3.80
N THR A 724 23.48 -11.76 2.61
CA THR A 724 22.42 -10.75 2.42
C THR A 724 21.16 -11.33 1.76
N GLU A 725 21.09 -12.63 1.52
CA GLU A 725 19.90 -13.31 1.00
C GLU A 725 18.69 -13.04 1.88
N LEU A 726 17.54 -12.85 1.23
CA LEU A 726 16.26 -12.76 1.92
C LEU A 726 15.86 -14.19 2.33
N LYS A 727 15.19 -14.29 3.48
CA LYS A 727 14.64 -15.54 3.95
C LYS A 727 13.16 -15.63 3.61
N PRO A 728 12.67 -16.77 3.12
CA PRO A 728 11.24 -16.98 2.97
C PRO A 728 10.55 -17.04 4.33
N ARG A 729 9.26 -16.68 4.36
CA ARG A 729 8.41 -16.64 5.57
C ARG A 729 8.53 -17.94 6.40
N PHE A 730 8.47 -19.09 5.75
CA PHE A 730 8.48 -20.40 6.44
C PHE A 730 9.75 -20.68 7.25
N GLU A 731 10.85 -19.97 7.01
CA GLU A 731 12.07 -20.13 7.79
C GLU A 731 12.07 -19.36 9.12
N TYR A 732 11.30 -18.27 9.24
CA TYR A 732 11.40 -17.40 10.45
C TYR A 732 10.09 -16.73 10.89
N LEU A 733 9.06 -16.68 10.04
CA LEU A 733 7.79 -16.02 10.33
C LEU A 733 6.60 -16.99 10.47
N SER A 734 6.80 -18.30 10.44
CA SER A 734 5.71 -19.29 10.44
C SER A 734 4.81 -19.19 11.68
N GLU A 735 5.35 -18.80 12.84
CA GLU A 735 4.59 -18.64 14.08
C GLU A 735 3.67 -17.41 14.06
N TYR A 736 4.03 -16.40 13.27
CA TYR A 736 3.28 -15.14 13.17
C TYR A 736 2.33 -15.14 11.98
N PHE A 737 2.74 -15.77 10.88
CA PHE A 737 2.00 -15.82 9.62
C PHE A 737 1.83 -17.28 9.21
N ASP A 738 0.80 -17.92 9.80
CA ASP A 738 0.51 -19.33 9.58
C ASP A 738 -0.41 -19.52 8.38
N THR A 739 0.14 -20.07 7.30
CA THR A 739 -0.63 -20.36 6.08
C THR A 739 -1.52 -21.61 6.20
N SER A 740 -1.49 -22.33 7.32
CA SER A 740 -2.39 -23.47 7.57
C SER A 740 -3.76 -23.02 8.11
N ILE A 741 -3.93 -21.75 8.48
CA ILE A 741 -5.20 -21.20 8.99
C ILE A 741 -6.25 -21.26 7.90
N ASP A 742 -7.39 -21.89 8.19
CA ASP A 742 -8.53 -21.94 7.29
C ASP A 742 -9.17 -20.55 7.17
N ILE A 743 -9.32 -20.07 5.94
CA ILE A 743 -10.00 -18.80 5.65
C ILE A 743 -11.43 -18.75 6.23
N ASN A 744 -12.12 -19.90 6.35
CA ASN A 744 -13.45 -19.96 6.96
C ASN A 744 -13.43 -19.53 8.43
N TYR A 745 -12.37 -19.88 9.18
CA TYR A 745 -12.18 -19.39 10.57
C TYR A 745 -12.13 -17.87 10.60
N VAL A 746 -11.36 -17.26 9.69
CA VAL A 746 -11.22 -15.80 9.60
C VAL A 746 -12.56 -15.15 9.24
N LEU A 747 -13.24 -15.68 8.21
CA LEU A 747 -14.55 -15.18 7.78
C LEU A 747 -15.61 -15.30 8.88
N ASP A 748 -15.61 -16.40 9.65
CA ASP A 748 -16.50 -16.57 10.79
C ASP A 748 -16.19 -15.58 11.93
N SER A 749 -14.92 -15.30 12.16
CA SER A 749 -14.50 -14.35 13.20
C SER A 749 -14.96 -12.92 12.88
N ILE A 750 -14.93 -12.52 11.60
CA ILE A 750 -15.30 -11.16 11.18
C ILE A 750 -16.81 -11.03 10.90
N TYR A 751 -17.41 -12.02 10.19
CA TYR A 751 -18.73 -11.88 9.57
C TYR A 751 -19.82 -12.80 10.12
N LYS A 752 -19.60 -13.48 11.27
CA LYS A 752 -20.57 -14.43 11.85
C LYS A 752 -21.96 -13.83 12.09
N ASN A 753 -22.04 -12.56 12.43
CA ASN A 753 -23.28 -11.87 12.82
C ASN A 753 -23.79 -10.91 11.74
N THR A 754 -23.34 -11.03 10.48
CA THR A 754 -23.83 -10.15 9.41
C THR A 754 -25.28 -10.50 9.04
N GLU A 755 -26.15 -9.48 9.01
CA GLU A 755 -27.54 -9.63 8.60
C GLU A 755 -27.65 -10.10 7.15
N LYS A 756 -28.60 -11.02 6.90
CA LYS A 756 -28.95 -11.45 5.55
C LYS A 756 -29.61 -10.29 4.80
N VAL A 757 -29.08 -9.98 3.63
CA VAL A 757 -29.62 -8.93 2.77
C VAL A 757 -30.81 -9.46 1.97
N ASP A 758 -31.97 -8.81 2.09
CA ASP A 758 -33.14 -9.09 1.23
C ASP A 758 -33.13 -8.13 0.03
N LEU A 759 -32.91 -8.66 -1.17
CA LEU A 759 -32.89 -7.87 -2.41
C LEU A 759 -34.21 -7.20 -2.74
N LYS A 760 -35.33 -7.65 -2.19
CA LYS A 760 -36.66 -7.01 -2.36
C LYS A 760 -36.66 -5.60 -1.78
N TYR A 761 -35.84 -5.34 -0.74
CA TYR A 761 -35.69 -4.01 -0.13
C TYR A 761 -35.12 -2.98 -1.12
N TYR A 762 -34.25 -3.42 -2.04
CA TYR A 762 -33.58 -2.57 -3.01
C TYR A 762 -34.40 -2.28 -4.29
N THR A 763 -35.72 -2.37 -4.19
CA THR A 763 -36.64 -2.00 -5.28
C THR A 763 -37.16 -0.59 -5.00
N VAL A 764 -36.69 0.40 -5.78
CA VAL A 764 -37.17 1.78 -5.68
C VAL A 764 -38.49 1.85 -6.48
N LYS A 765 -39.60 2.10 -5.79
CA LYS A 765 -40.90 2.41 -6.42
C LYS A 765 -40.99 3.95 -6.51
N ILE A 766 -40.94 4.46 -7.72
CA ILE A 766 -41.24 5.86 -8.00
C ILE A 766 -42.63 5.91 -8.57
N ASN A 767 -43.55 6.58 -7.88
CA ASN A 767 -44.95 6.75 -8.28
C ASN A 767 -45.07 7.69 -9.47
#